data_1a250c976b78b471421cbe9e62690709
#
_entry.id   1a250c976b78b471421cbe9e62690709
#
_cell.length_a   1.000
_cell.length_b   1.000
_cell.length_c   1.000
_cell.angle_alpha   90.00
_cell.angle_beta   90.00
_cell.angle_gamma   90.00
#
_symmetry.space_group_name_H-M   'P 1'
#
loop_
_entity.id
_entity.type
_entity.pdbx_description
1 polymer ?
#
loop_
_entity_poly.entity_id
_entity_poly.type
_entity_poly.pdbx_seq_one_letter_code
_entity_poly.pdbx_strand_id
1 'polypeptide(L)'
;MIAQIKVLFLLFFISFLSTAQETGSIEGKIISKDGFPLSGVTIKLGKKITSSKTDANGLFHFDNFPIGIHTITIDAEGLKRQSQEIKVVANEITRVSFTLEEEMQTLKEIVIVIKESPNKKKETVLSGLNIKPMDLPQSIQIVSQAVITQQQTIRLSEVVKNVNGVYVGSARGGAQESFWSRGYDMTANNMLKNGFRQNGGSIPEVATLEKVEVLKGSAALLFGNVTPGGILNMVTKTPSFTKGGEINFQAGSYSFYKPTLDFYGPLSKKMAYRFVGTYENSGSFRNNVTRDRVYLNPSFFYKVTPKTDIIIQGDYLKDNWTPDFGTGVIGQIVANVTRATYLGALWSNGQTKQTSLSGLIKHQLNSDWKLSFNSSFQNYDRISIGTERILPLANGDWTRPLGQNKATEQIIGSQINIQGTFTTGKIKHQVFSGIDSENALAQAYTFVFNPANYDIINIFDASKFLTRTDIPTATTTKIVKTTTNRFGVYAQDLLSVTKQFKVLAGIRWSWQEAVADTYNFSPQNSIVKGDAIQNKAFSPKLGLVYQPNPNTSLFSSYSNSFIPNTGVTITNEPLKPSLIDQYEIGIKKDFWKGILSTNLTLYQITNSNLAQTAEFKSDGTINIDTNVKTLNGATTSKGIEIDIQAKPAEGMTIMTGYSYNDMRYTKTTGVTGSFIEGDRLVRTPANTANFSFFYTIPIGKLKGLSLGSMMNYTGERLGGYNNTIGQTIPDRTIPLNGYTTIDVSTGYTWKKWSILCKLSNITNELSYTVHENYSVNPIAPRQILTSLKYKF
;
A
#
# COMPACT_ATOMS: atom_id res chain seq x y z
N MET A 1 -66.28 3.82 -54.20
CA MET A 1 -66.68 2.66 -53.39
C MET A 1 -66.10 1.33 -53.89
N ILE A 2 -65.96 1.12 -55.22
CA ILE A 2 -65.49 -0.15 -55.83
C ILE A 2 -63.95 -0.35 -55.74
N ALA A 3 -63.17 0.76 -55.67
CA ALA A 3 -61.71 0.69 -55.55
C ALA A 3 -61.22 0.34 -54.15
N GLN A 4 -61.96 0.72 -53.10
CA GLN A 4 -61.64 0.44 -51.72
C GLN A 4 -61.91 -1.02 -51.31
N ILE A 5 -62.86 -1.69 -51.97
CA ILE A 5 -63.20 -3.12 -51.75
C ILE A 5 -62.15 -4.05 -52.39
N LYS A 6 -61.49 -3.64 -53.50
CA LYS A 6 -60.37 -4.44 -54.07
C LYS A 6 -59.09 -4.42 -53.27
N VAL A 7 -58.80 -3.32 -52.55
CA VAL A 7 -57.63 -3.22 -51.67
C VAL A 7 -57.87 -4.04 -50.40
N LEU A 8 -59.11 -4.05 -49.91
CA LEU A 8 -59.45 -4.85 -48.72
C LEU A 8 -59.39 -6.34 -48.96
N PHE A 9 -59.77 -6.78 -50.16
CA PHE A 9 -59.70 -8.19 -50.60
C PHE A 9 -58.25 -8.63 -50.89
N LEU A 10 -57.40 -7.75 -51.35
CA LEU A 10 -55.97 -8.06 -51.56
C LEU A 10 -55.22 -8.15 -50.22
N LEU A 11 -55.59 -7.37 -49.21
CA LEU A 11 -55.07 -7.43 -47.84
C LEU A 11 -55.55 -8.69 -47.09
N PHE A 12 -56.72 -9.22 -47.41
CA PHE A 12 -57.24 -10.44 -46.80
C PHE A 12 -56.62 -11.73 -47.38
N PHE A 13 -56.02 -11.70 -48.58
CA PHE A 13 -55.32 -12.84 -49.19
C PHE A 13 -53.82 -12.90 -48.85
N ILE A 14 -53.22 -11.81 -48.32
CA ILE A 14 -51.83 -11.79 -47.89
C ILE A 14 -51.65 -12.40 -46.47
N SER A 15 -52.76 -12.52 -45.72
CA SER A 15 -52.74 -13.06 -44.33
C SER A 15 -52.75 -14.59 -44.22
N PHE A 16 -52.75 -15.35 -45.33
CA PHE A 16 -52.77 -16.81 -45.32
C PHE A 16 -51.53 -17.53 -45.86
N LEU A 17 -50.40 -16.83 -46.01
CA LEU A 17 -49.11 -17.48 -46.25
C LEU A 17 -48.29 -17.50 -45.00
N SER A 18 -48.83 -17.90 -43.82
CA SER A 18 -48.06 -18.45 -42.72
C SER A 18 -47.59 -19.84 -43.13
N THR A 19 -46.44 -19.94 -43.75
CA THR A 19 -45.71 -21.20 -43.83
C THR A 19 -45.39 -21.60 -42.42
N ALA A 20 -46.01 -22.63 -41.87
CA ALA A 20 -45.60 -23.30 -40.65
C ALA A 20 -44.15 -23.71 -40.86
N GLN A 21 -43.26 -23.03 -40.23
CA GLN A 21 -41.82 -23.38 -40.28
C GLN A 21 -41.70 -24.73 -39.59
N GLU A 22 -41.30 -25.77 -40.29
CA GLU A 22 -41.04 -27.07 -39.70
C GLU A 22 -39.94 -26.91 -38.64
N THR A 23 -40.18 -27.53 -37.48
CA THR A 23 -39.30 -27.43 -36.32
C THR A 23 -38.91 -28.79 -35.80
N GLY A 24 -37.73 -28.91 -35.17
CA GLY A 24 -37.26 -30.04 -34.39
C GLY A 24 -36.86 -29.64 -32.99
N SER A 25 -36.47 -30.58 -32.16
CA SER A 25 -35.97 -30.34 -30.81
C SER A 25 -34.50 -30.75 -30.68
N ILE A 26 -33.81 -30.14 -29.76
CA ILE A 26 -32.41 -30.44 -29.47
C ILE A 26 -32.29 -30.80 -28.00
N GLU A 27 -31.72 -31.95 -27.68
CA GLU A 27 -31.34 -32.35 -26.33
C GLU A 27 -29.82 -32.54 -26.23
N GLY A 28 -29.23 -32.12 -25.15
CA GLY A 28 -27.80 -32.32 -24.96
C GLY A 28 -27.38 -32.50 -23.54
N LYS A 29 -26.19 -33.06 -23.37
CA LYS A 29 -25.53 -33.26 -22.09
C LYS A 29 -24.13 -32.66 -22.09
N ILE A 30 -23.77 -31.95 -21.02
CA ILE A 30 -22.44 -31.35 -20.83
C ILE A 30 -21.81 -31.98 -19.61
N ILE A 31 -20.64 -32.58 -19.80
CA ILE A 31 -19.83 -33.17 -18.72
C ILE A 31 -18.41 -32.58 -18.71
N SER A 32 -17.74 -32.65 -17.56
CA SER A 32 -16.30 -32.36 -17.45
C SER A 32 -15.49 -33.53 -18.03
N LYS A 33 -14.21 -33.31 -18.29
CA LYS A 33 -13.26 -34.38 -18.69
C LYS A 33 -13.18 -35.51 -17.68
N ASP A 34 -13.47 -35.27 -16.41
CA ASP A 34 -13.52 -36.26 -15.36
C ASP A 34 -14.88 -36.95 -15.22
N GLY A 35 -15.81 -36.70 -16.18
CA GLY A 35 -17.12 -37.36 -16.28
C GLY A 35 -18.24 -36.78 -15.42
N PHE A 36 -18.00 -35.67 -14.69
CA PHE A 36 -19.02 -35.03 -13.86
C PHE A 36 -19.96 -34.12 -14.68
N PRO A 37 -21.27 -34.12 -14.42
CA PRO A 37 -22.20 -33.21 -15.07
C PRO A 37 -21.91 -31.75 -14.71
N LEU A 38 -21.96 -30.86 -15.71
CA LEU A 38 -21.70 -29.42 -15.53
C LEU A 38 -23.02 -28.64 -15.52
N SER A 39 -23.42 -28.16 -14.36
CA SER A 39 -24.65 -27.38 -14.15
C SER A 39 -24.45 -25.90 -14.39
N GLY A 40 -25.48 -25.19 -14.89
CA GLY A 40 -25.47 -23.73 -15.07
C GLY A 40 -24.64 -23.25 -16.26
N VAL A 41 -24.12 -24.12 -17.09
CA VAL A 41 -23.39 -23.80 -18.33
C VAL A 41 -24.34 -23.18 -19.33
N THR A 42 -23.96 -22.06 -19.93
CA THR A 42 -24.78 -21.37 -20.94
C THR A 42 -24.50 -21.91 -22.34
N ILE A 43 -25.53 -22.39 -23.03
CA ILE A 43 -25.49 -22.87 -24.38
C ILE A 43 -26.14 -21.80 -25.28
N LYS A 44 -25.45 -21.44 -26.36
CA LYS A 44 -25.93 -20.49 -27.37
C LYS A 44 -26.13 -21.22 -28.69
N LEU A 45 -27.27 -20.98 -29.34
CA LEU A 45 -27.64 -21.65 -30.58
C LEU A 45 -28.01 -20.64 -31.67
N GLY A 46 -27.41 -20.83 -32.86
CA GLY A 46 -27.68 -20.07 -34.06
C GLY A 46 -27.21 -18.62 -34.10
N LYS A 47 -27.46 -17.95 -35.26
CA LYS A 47 -27.09 -16.53 -35.46
C LYS A 47 -27.99 -15.56 -34.70
N LYS A 48 -29.25 -15.90 -34.44
CA LYS A 48 -30.11 -15.20 -33.43
C LYS A 48 -29.94 -15.95 -32.12
N ILE A 49 -29.27 -15.35 -31.17
CA ILE A 49 -28.81 -15.96 -29.92
C ILE A 49 -30.01 -16.44 -29.07
N THR A 50 -30.43 -17.68 -29.28
CA THR A 50 -31.28 -18.39 -28.34
C THR A 50 -30.35 -19.08 -27.35
N SER A 51 -30.56 -18.94 -26.03
CA SER A 51 -29.70 -19.52 -25.02
C SER A 51 -30.50 -20.35 -24.03
N SER A 52 -29.91 -21.48 -23.60
CA SER A 52 -30.39 -22.36 -22.53
C SER A 52 -29.26 -22.56 -21.51
N LYS A 53 -29.60 -23.05 -20.33
CA LYS A 53 -28.61 -23.42 -19.32
C LYS A 53 -28.76 -24.87 -18.92
N THR A 54 -27.63 -25.54 -18.61
CA THR A 54 -27.71 -26.91 -18.13
C THR A 54 -28.32 -26.99 -16.73
N ASP A 55 -29.08 -28.03 -16.48
CA ASP A 55 -29.63 -28.41 -15.17
C ASP A 55 -28.56 -29.02 -14.25
N ALA A 56 -28.98 -29.53 -13.07
CA ALA A 56 -28.12 -30.20 -12.11
C ALA A 56 -27.44 -31.49 -12.65
N ASN A 57 -28.02 -32.12 -13.68
CA ASN A 57 -27.49 -33.31 -14.33
C ASN A 57 -26.68 -32.99 -15.60
N GLY A 58 -26.40 -31.69 -15.85
CA GLY A 58 -25.71 -31.24 -17.05
C GLY A 58 -26.55 -31.32 -18.34
N LEU A 59 -27.86 -31.45 -18.25
CA LEU A 59 -28.75 -31.56 -19.40
C LEU A 59 -29.27 -30.19 -19.84
N PHE A 60 -29.44 -30.01 -21.14
CA PHE A 60 -30.07 -28.83 -21.72
C PHE A 60 -31.03 -29.23 -22.85
N HIS A 61 -32.03 -28.40 -23.11
CA HIS A 61 -33.06 -28.63 -24.10
C HIS A 61 -33.44 -27.34 -24.82
N PHE A 62 -33.79 -27.52 -26.16
CA PHE A 62 -34.38 -26.47 -26.97
C PHE A 62 -35.54 -27.08 -27.75
N ASP A 63 -36.74 -26.54 -27.59
CA ASP A 63 -37.94 -26.90 -28.29
C ASP A 63 -38.20 -26.02 -29.49
N ASN A 64 -38.91 -26.54 -30.47
CA ASN A 64 -39.42 -25.81 -31.62
C ASN A 64 -38.35 -25.02 -32.39
N PHE A 65 -37.16 -25.61 -32.57
CA PHE A 65 -36.09 -24.97 -33.30
C PHE A 65 -36.17 -25.21 -34.80
N PRO A 66 -35.91 -24.17 -35.65
CA PRO A 66 -36.02 -24.30 -37.11
C PRO A 66 -35.14 -25.43 -37.67
N ILE A 67 -35.63 -26.17 -38.67
CA ILE A 67 -34.82 -27.19 -39.36
C ILE A 67 -33.65 -26.56 -40.10
N GLY A 68 -32.57 -27.30 -40.22
CA GLY A 68 -31.36 -26.86 -40.93
C GLY A 68 -30.07 -27.12 -40.14
N ILE A 69 -28.97 -26.59 -40.66
CA ILE A 69 -27.67 -26.68 -40.01
C ILE A 69 -27.49 -25.48 -39.08
N HIS A 70 -27.24 -25.77 -37.81
CA HIS A 70 -27.07 -24.75 -36.77
C HIS A 70 -25.78 -24.99 -35.98
N THR A 71 -25.16 -23.93 -35.47
CA THR A 71 -23.98 -24.03 -34.63
C THR A 71 -24.38 -23.89 -33.18
N ILE A 72 -24.12 -24.90 -32.38
CA ILE A 72 -24.15 -24.83 -30.91
C ILE A 72 -22.80 -24.29 -30.42
N THR A 73 -22.83 -23.31 -29.57
CA THR A 73 -21.66 -22.77 -28.91
C THR A 73 -21.83 -22.83 -27.40
N ILE A 74 -20.87 -23.42 -26.72
CA ILE A 74 -20.79 -23.50 -25.28
C ILE A 74 -19.67 -22.54 -24.81
N ASP A 75 -20.04 -21.65 -23.91
CA ASP A 75 -19.19 -20.60 -23.42
C ASP A 75 -19.38 -20.49 -21.89
N ALA A 76 -18.49 -21.09 -21.12
CA ALA A 76 -18.53 -21.10 -19.66
C ALA A 76 -17.20 -20.63 -19.08
N GLU A 77 -17.25 -19.86 -17.99
CA GLU A 77 -16.08 -19.28 -17.36
C GLU A 77 -15.15 -20.38 -16.81
N GLY A 78 -13.89 -20.36 -17.21
CA GLY A 78 -12.87 -21.35 -16.81
C GLY A 78 -12.87 -22.63 -17.64
N LEU A 79 -13.70 -22.75 -18.66
CA LEU A 79 -13.76 -23.92 -19.54
C LEU A 79 -13.48 -23.53 -20.99
N LYS A 80 -12.80 -24.44 -21.73
CA LYS A 80 -12.45 -24.22 -23.13
C LYS A 80 -13.72 -24.14 -23.98
N ARG A 81 -13.90 -23.01 -24.65
CA ARG A 81 -15.05 -22.80 -25.55
C ARG A 81 -15.08 -23.87 -26.62
N GLN A 82 -16.26 -24.48 -26.80
CA GLN A 82 -16.53 -25.46 -27.86
C GLN A 82 -17.65 -25.00 -28.73
N SER A 83 -17.56 -25.33 -30.02
CA SER A 83 -18.63 -25.10 -31.00
C SER A 83 -18.74 -26.32 -31.91
N GLN A 84 -19.99 -26.73 -32.19
CA GLN A 84 -20.28 -27.87 -33.03
C GLN A 84 -21.45 -27.52 -33.95
N GLU A 85 -21.36 -27.91 -35.21
CA GLU A 85 -22.48 -27.85 -36.14
C GLU A 85 -23.38 -29.10 -35.97
N ILE A 86 -24.67 -28.84 -35.91
CA ILE A 86 -25.72 -29.88 -35.81
C ILE A 86 -26.76 -29.65 -36.87
N LYS A 87 -27.39 -30.75 -37.30
CA LYS A 87 -28.49 -30.71 -38.25
C LYS A 87 -29.79 -31.00 -37.50
N VAL A 88 -30.69 -30.02 -37.49
CA VAL A 88 -32.05 -30.17 -36.89
C VAL A 88 -32.97 -30.67 -37.98
N VAL A 89 -33.69 -31.79 -37.71
CA VAL A 89 -34.65 -32.43 -38.60
C VAL A 89 -36.06 -32.24 -38.05
N ALA A 90 -37.06 -32.12 -38.94
CA ALA A 90 -38.46 -31.91 -38.55
C ALA A 90 -38.98 -33.04 -37.67
N ASN A 91 -39.63 -32.68 -36.57
CA ASN A 91 -40.28 -33.60 -35.63
C ASN A 91 -39.33 -34.65 -34.99
N GLU A 92 -38.01 -34.42 -35.05
CA GLU A 92 -37.01 -35.28 -34.42
C GLU A 92 -36.25 -34.56 -33.32
N ILE A 93 -35.73 -35.37 -32.39
CA ILE A 93 -34.84 -34.87 -31.31
C ILE A 93 -33.39 -35.09 -31.72
N THR A 94 -32.70 -34.01 -32.00
CA THR A 94 -31.25 -34.04 -32.26
C THR A 94 -30.50 -34.12 -30.92
N ARG A 95 -29.78 -35.23 -30.66
CA ARG A 95 -29.02 -35.44 -29.43
C ARG A 95 -27.55 -35.09 -29.62
N VAL A 96 -26.98 -34.32 -28.67
CA VAL A 96 -25.60 -33.89 -28.70
C VAL A 96 -24.93 -34.05 -27.30
N SER A 97 -23.64 -34.28 -27.28
CA SER A 97 -22.89 -34.39 -26.02
C SER A 97 -21.58 -33.61 -26.13
N PHE A 98 -21.26 -32.86 -25.07
CA PHE A 98 -20.01 -32.09 -24.99
C PHE A 98 -19.23 -32.49 -23.76
N THR A 99 -17.95 -32.73 -23.95
CA THR A 99 -16.99 -32.91 -22.86
C THR A 99 -16.14 -31.67 -22.81
N LEU A 100 -16.29 -30.87 -21.76
CA LEU A 100 -15.51 -29.63 -21.59
C LEU A 100 -14.25 -29.89 -20.79
N GLU A 101 -13.16 -29.34 -21.31
CA GLU A 101 -11.86 -29.29 -20.62
C GLU A 101 -11.74 -27.94 -19.92
N GLU A 102 -11.09 -27.93 -18.74
CA GLU A 102 -10.67 -26.67 -18.13
C GLU A 102 -9.76 -25.94 -19.11
N GLU A 103 -10.03 -24.69 -19.36
CA GLU A 103 -9.13 -23.82 -20.10
C GLU A 103 -7.91 -23.61 -19.24
N MET A 104 -6.82 -24.37 -19.51
CA MET A 104 -5.50 -23.98 -19.02
C MET A 104 -5.25 -22.62 -19.65
N GLN A 105 -5.51 -21.56 -18.89
CA GLN A 105 -5.06 -20.23 -19.25
C GLN A 105 -3.53 -20.28 -19.27
N THR A 106 -2.97 -20.61 -20.43
CA THR A 106 -1.69 -20.02 -20.80
C THR A 106 -1.94 -18.53 -20.62
N LEU A 107 -1.26 -17.92 -19.67
CA LEU A 107 -1.24 -16.47 -19.47
C LEU A 107 -0.76 -15.86 -20.81
N LYS A 108 -1.67 -15.71 -21.76
CA LYS A 108 -1.63 -14.56 -22.64
C LYS A 108 -1.60 -13.43 -21.66
N GLU A 109 -0.57 -12.58 -21.75
CA GLU A 109 -0.56 -11.29 -21.07
C GLU A 109 -1.94 -10.68 -21.29
N ILE A 110 -2.83 -10.94 -20.34
CA ILE A 110 -4.13 -10.33 -20.34
C ILE A 110 -3.77 -8.91 -19.93
N VAL A 111 -3.66 -8.05 -20.91
CA VAL A 111 -4.04 -6.66 -20.68
C VAL A 111 -5.47 -6.79 -20.17
N ILE A 112 -5.59 -6.86 -18.85
CA ILE A 112 -6.90 -6.97 -18.20
C ILE A 112 -7.56 -5.65 -18.53
N VAL A 113 -8.38 -5.67 -19.56
CA VAL A 113 -9.44 -4.69 -19.73
C VAL A 113 -10.36 -4.96 -18.56
N ILE A 114 -10.05 -4.32 -17.43
CA ILE A 114 -10.92 -4.37 -16.27
C ILE A 114 -12.20 -3.68 -16.73
N LYS A 115 -13.19 -4.47 -17.10
CA LYS A 115 -14.55 -4.00 -17.43
C LYS A 115 -15.26 -3.42 -16.20
N GLU A 116 -14.71 -3.59 -15.01
CA GLU A 116 -15.24 -3.05 -13.76
C GLU A 116 -14.38 -1.91 -13.24
N SER A 117 -15.07 -0.86 -12.80
CA SER A 117 -14.47 0.26 -12.09
C SER A 117 -13.69 -0.22 -10.85
N PRO A 118 -12.56 0.41 -10.51
CA PRO A 118 -11.88 0.17 -9.25
C PRO A 118 -12.81 0.28 -8.03
N ASN A 119 -13.80 1.17 -8.08
CA ASN A 119 -14.77 1.35 -7.01
C ASN A 119 -15.75 0.17 -6.85
N LYS A 120 -15.85 -0.71 -7.83
CA LYS A 120 -16.75 -1.87 -7.82
C LYS A 120 -16.07 -3.20 -7.53
N LYS A 121 -14.73 -3.26 -7.58
CA LYS A 121 -13.99 -4.48 -7.27
C LYS A 121 -13.93 -4.74 -5.77
N LYS A 122 -14.18 -5.99 -5.38
CA LYS A 122 -14.05 -6.47 -3.99
C LYS A 122 -12.62 -6.93 -3.72
N GLU A 123 -11.65 -6.04 -3.78
CA GLU A 123 -10.23 -6.43 -3.71
C GLU A 123 -9.50 -5.95 -2.44
N THR A 124 -10.17 -5.21 -1.56
CA THR A 124 -9.49 -4.67 -0.39
C THR A 124 -9.51 -5.63 0.80
N VAL A 125 -8.34 -5.85 1.39
CA VAL A 125 -8.17 -6.61 2.63
C VAL A 125 -8.30 -5.70 3.85
N LEU A 126 -7.95 -4.42 3.70
CA LEU A 126 -7.86 -3.46 4.81
C LEU A 126 -9.20 -3.07 5.44
N SER A 127 -10.33 -3.34 4.81
CA SER A 127 -11.64 -3.05 5.40
C SER A 127 -12.12 -4.12 6.40
N GLY A 128 -11.46 -5.29 6.43
CA GLY A 128 -11.95 -6.47 7.13
C GLY A 128 -13.20 -7.09 6.50
N LEU A 129 -13.93 -6.32 5.69
CA LEU A 129 -15.13 -6.75 4.98
C LEU A 129 -14.80 -6.95 3.49
N ASN A 130 -15.31 -8.03 2.90
CA ASN A 130 -15.19 -8.27 1.46
C ASN A 130 -16.25 -7.47 0.70
N ILE A 131 -16.12 -6.15 0.71
CA ILE A 131 -17.06 -5.19 0.10
C ILE A 131 -16.37 -4.37 -1.00
N LYS A 132 -17.20 -3.79 -1.85
CA LYS A 132 -16.73 -2.87 -2.88
C LYS A 132 -16.27 -1.56 -2.24
N PRO A 133 -15.22 -0.89 -2.74
CA PRO A 133 -14.86 0.46 -2.28
C PRO A 133 -16.02 1.45 -2.32
N MET A 134 -16.97 1.28 -3.26
CA MET A 134 -18.19 2.09 -3.36
C MET A 134 -19.08 2.00 -2.11
N ASP A 135 -19.05 0.86 -1.40
CA ASP A 135 -19.85 0.61 -0.20
C ASP A 135 -19.12 0.99 1.10
N LEU A 136 -17.85 1.38 1.01
CA LEU A 136 -17.03 1.73 2.17
C LEU A 136 -17.12 3.23 2.46
N PRO A 137 -17.49 3.68 3.67
CA PRO A 137 -17.53 5.10 4.04
C PRO A 137 -16.13 5.64 4.37
N GLN A 138 -15.16 5.40 3.49
CA GLN A 138 -13.75 5.81 3.66
C GLN A 138 -13.03 5.76 2.31
N SER A 139 -12.00 6.58 2.14
CA SER A 139 -11.15 6.57 0.94
C SER A 139 -10.13 5.44 1.02
N ILE A 140 -10.03 4.66 -0.05
CA ILE A 140 -9.02 3.63 -0.24
C ILE A 140 -8.43 3.73 -1.64
N GLN A 141 -7.12 3.61 -1.75
CA GLN A 141 -6.41 3.53 -3.02
C GLN A 141 -5.61 2.25 -3.12
N ILE A 142 -5.58 1.68 -4.33
CA ILE A 142 -4.89 0.43 -4.62
C ILE A 142 -3.96 0.66 -5.81
N VAL A 143 -2.66 0.45 -5.59
CA VAL A 143 -1.66 0.43 -6.65
C VAL A 143 -1.36 -1.03 -6.98
N SER A 144 -1.78 -1.48 -8.15
CA SER A 144 -1.65 -2.87 -8.57
C SER A 144 -0.24 -3.21 -9.08
N GLN A 145 0.09 -4.51 -9.12
CA GLN A 145 1.32 -5.02 -9.72
C GLN A 145 1.51 -4.52 -11.16
N ALA A 146 0.44 -4.39 -11.94
CA ALA A 146 0.52 -3.88 -13.30
C ALA A 146 1.10 -2.46 -13.35
N VAL A 147 0.65 -1.57 -12.48
CA VAL A 147 1.16 -0.20 -12.34
C VAL A 147 2.63 -0.22 -11.89
N ILE A 148 2.95 -1.01 -10.84
CA ILE A 148 4.31 -1.20 -10.33
C ILE A 148 5.26 -1.62 -11.45
N THR A 149 4.85 -2.57 -12.29
CA THR A 149 5.65 -3.07 -13.41
C THR A 149 5.78 -2.04 -14.53
N GLN A 150 4.69 -1.40 -14.93
CA GLN A 150 4.68 -0.38 -15.99
C GLN A 150 5.58 0.81 -15.66
N GLN A 151 5.61 1.21 -14.40
CA GLN A 151 6.43 2.31 -13.91
C GLN A 151 7.86 1.91 -13.57
N GLN A 152 8.21 0.63 -13.66
CA GLN A 152 9.54 0.11 -13.26
C GLN A 152 9.94 0.61 -11.87
N THR A 153 9.03 0.54 -10.91
CA THR A 153 9.31 1.02 -9.57
C THR A 153 10.27 0.06 -8.85
N ILE A 154 11.29 0.60 -8.21
CA ILE A 154 12.28 -0.16 -7.44
C ILE A 154 12.19 0.10 -5.93
N ARG A 155 11.48 1.16 -5.52
CA ARG A 155 11.28 1.57 -4.13
C ARG A 155 9.80 1.77 -3.84
N LEU A 156 9.41 1.55 -2.59
CA LEU A 156 8.03 1.78 -2.16
C LEU A 156 7.64 3.26 -2.27
N SER A 157 8.60 4.18 -2.08
CA SER A 157 8.42 5.62 -2.30
C SER A 157 7.99 5.96 -3.73
N GLU A 158 8.43 5.19 -4.74
CA GLU A 158 7.96 5.37 -6.12
C GLU A 158 6.53 4.85 -6.30
N VAL A 159 6.18 3.74 -5.62
CA VAL A 159 4.81 3.18 -5.69
C VAL A 159 3.80 4.15 -5.10
N VAL A 160 4.10 4.73 -3.92
CA VAL A 160 3.17 5.63 -3.23
C VAL A 160 3.02 6.99 -3.91
N LYS A 161 3.88 7.38 -4.86
CA LYS A 161 3.66 8.54 -5.73
C LYS A 161 2.35 8.46 -6.53
N ASN A 162 1.79 7.26 -6.70
CA ASN A 162 0.47 7.08 -7.31
C ASN A 162 -0.68 7.30 -6.31
N VAL A 163 -0.38 7.45 -5.03
CA VAL A 163 -1.36 7.64 -3.97
C VAL A 163 -1.36 9.10 -3.56
N ASN A 164 -2.41 9.79 -3.93
CA ASN A 164 -2.57 11.21 -3.64
C ASN A 164 -2.52 11.49 -2.13
N GLY A 165 -1.83 12.57 -1.74
CA GLY A 165 -1.67 12.97 -0.32
C GLY A 165 -0.73 12.09 0.51
N VAL A 166 -0.05 11.09 -0.10
CA VAL A 166 1.03 10.32 0.53
C VAL A 166 2.36 10.78 -0.04
N TYR A 167 3.31 11.07 0.84
CA TYR A 167 4.63 11.59 0.45
C TYR A 167 5.74 11.08 1.38
N VAL A 168 6.98 11.22 0.94
CA VAL A 168 8.14 10.92 1.76
C VAL A 168 8.40 12.11 2.69
N GLY A 169 8.24 11.89 3.98
CA GLY A 169 8.40 12.94 4.99
C GLY A 169 9.82 13.06 5.53
N SER A 170 10.64 11.99 5.43
CA SER A 170 12.02 11.99 5.93
C SER A 170 12.87 10.95 5.19
N ALA A 171 14.13 11.24 4.95
CA ALA A 171 15.07 10.38 4.23
C ALA A 171 15.99 9.52 5.12
N ARG A 172 16.05 9.72 6.40
CA ARG A 172 16.78 8.93 7.42
C ARG A 172 18.06 8.21 6.95
N GLY A 173 18.97 8.94 6.30
CA GLY A 173 20.29 8.45 5.91
C GLY A 173 20.31 7.28 4.91
N GLY A 174 19.21 7.02 4.22
CA GLY A 174 19.10 5.89 3.28
C GLY A 174 18.79 4.55 3.94
N ALA A 175 18.62 4.49 5.27
CA ALA A 175 18.32 3.26 5.99
C ALA A 175 16.88 2.78 5.78
N GLN A 176 15.95 3.70 5.63
CA GLN A 176 14.51 3.44 5.56
C GLN A 176 13.79 4.50 4.74
N GLU A 177 12.56 4.21 4.35
CA GLU A 177 11.62 5.16 3.75
C GLU A 177 10.54 5.52 4.76
N SER A 178 10.35 6.82 5.04
CA SER A 178 9.32 7.31 5.94
C SER A 178 8.19 7.94 5.14
N PHE A 179 6.99 7.37 5.30
CA PHE A 179 5.79 7.82 4.59
C PHE A 179 4.88 8.63 5.51
N TRP A 180 4.36 9.70 4.95
CA TRP A 180 3.46 10.60 5.64
C TRP A 180 2.17 10.77 4.84
N SER A 181 1.08 10.94 5.54
CA SER A 181 -0.21 11.26 4.93
C SER A 181 -1.02 12.16 5.86
N ARG A 182 -1.69 13.16 5.30
CA ARG A 182 -2.50 14.11 6.06
C ARG A 182 -1.73 14.79 7.20
N GLY A 183 -0.40 14.92 7.05
CA GLY A 183 0.49 15.48 8.07
C GLY A 183 0.97 14.52 9.15
N TYR A 184 0.56 13.26 9.15
CA TYR A 184 0.95 12.26 10.14
C TYR A 184 1.92 11.24 9.59
N ASP A 185 2.91 10.87 10.40
CA ASP A 185 3.87 9.80 10.09
C ASP A 185 3.19 8.43 10.16
N MET A 186 3.31 7.67 9.08
CA MET A 186 2.78 6.31 8.94
C MET A 186 3.83 5.22 9.20
N THR A 187 5.08 5.58 9.46
CA THR A 187 6.21 4.65 9.40
C THR A 187 6.20 3.63 10.54
N ALA A 188 5.90 4.03 11.76
CA ALA A 188 6.09 3.18 12.94
C ALA A 188 5.05 2.06 13.07
N ASN A 189 3.76 2.39 13.05
CA ASN A 189 2.68 1.44 13.33
C ASN A 189 1.70 1.24 12.16
N ASN A 190 1.81 2.04 11.11
CA ASN A 190 0.84 2.08 10.02
C ASN A 190 1.35 1.40 8.75
N MET A 191 2.58 0.88 8.75
CA MET A 191 3.07 0.03 7.66
C MET A 191 2.77 -1.43 7.97
N LEU A 192 1.99 -2.05 7.10
CA LEU A 192 1.59 -3.44 7.23
C LEU A 192 2.11 -4.26 6.04
N LYS A 193 2.33 -5.54 6.29
CA LYS A 193 2.55 -6.55 5.26
C LYS A 193 1.56 -7.68 5.47
N ASN A 194 0.71 -7.92 4.47
CA ASN A 194 -0.37 -8.90 4.55
C ASN A 194 -1.27 -8.73 5.79
N GLY A 195 -1.46 -7.48 6.26
CA GLY A 195 -2.28 -7.14 7.41
C GLY A 195 -1.58 -7.15 8.78
N PHE A 196 -0.28 -7.49 8.85
CA PHE A 196 0.50 -7.42 10.09
C PHE A 196 1.45 -6.24 10.08
N ARG A 197 1.68 -5.65 11.26
CA ARG A 197 2.66 -4.59 11.45
C ARG A 197 4.04 -5.05 10.98
N GLN A 198 4.67 -4.23 10.17
CA GLN A 198 6.06 -4.41 9.74
C GLN A 198 6.92 -3.33 10.37
N ASN A 199 8.12 -3.69 10.84
CA ASN A 199 9.10 -2.72 11.28
C ASN A 199 9.44 -1.77 10.11
N GLY A 200 9.24 -0.46 10.31
CA GLY A 200 9.47 0.57 9.30
C GLY A 200 10.94 0.97 9.13
N GLY A 201 11.87 0.34 9.84
CA GLY A 201 13.30 0.63 9.80
C GLY A 201 14.05 0.02 8.62
N SER A 202 13.37 -0.74 7.75
CA SER A 202 13.93 -1.30 6.52
C SER A 202 13.24 -0.75 5.29
N ILE A 203 13.89 -0.85 4.12
CA ILE A 203 13.28 -0.54 2.83
C ILE A 203 12.58 -1.80 2.31
N PRO A 204 11.24 -1.79 2.11
CA PRO A 204 10.51 -2.94 1.59
C PRO A 204 10.94 -3.33 0.17
N GLU A 205 10.81 -4.62 -0.18
CA GLU A 205 11.06 -5.10 -1.54
C GLU A 205 9.80 -5.07 -2.41
N VAL A 206 9.82 -4.24 -3.44
CA VAL A 206 8.66 -4.01 -4.32
C VAL A 206 8.42 -5.17 -5.29
N ALA A 207 9.45 -5.91 -5.68
CA ALA A 207 9.33 -7.01 -6.64
C ALA A 207 8.41 -8.15 -6.16
N THR A 208 8.23 -8.28 -4.84
CA THR A 208 7.35 -9.29 -4.23
C THR A 208 5.90 -8.87 -4.11
N LEU A 209 5.56 -7.62 -4.44
CA LEU A 209 4.23 -7.07 -4.20
C LEU A 209 3.25 -7.40 -5.33
N GLU A 210 2.09 -7.89 -4.96
CA GLU A 210 0.90 -7.99 -5.82
C GLU A 210 0.20 -6.65 -5.92
N LYS A 211 0.13 -5.92 -4.81
CA LYS A 211 -0.45 -4.58 -4.72
C LYS A 211 -0.01 -3.87 -3.45
N VAL A 212 -0.14 -2.56 -3.47
CA VAL A 212 -0.08 -1.71 -2.29
C VAL A 212 -1.47 -1.11 -2.07
N GLU A 213 -2.01 -1.29 -0.88
CA GLU A 213 -3.29 -0.72 -0.47
C GLU A 213 -3.02 0.41 0.51
N VAL A 214 -3.62 1.57 0.28
CA VAL A 214 -3.58 2.69 1.22
C VAL A 214 -5.00 3.04 1.63
N LEU A 215 -5.33 2.73 2.87
CA LEU A 215 -6.56 3.15 3.52
C LEU A 215 -6.28 4.48 4.20
N LYS A 216 -6.86 5.56 3.68
CA LYS A 216 -6.66 6.90 4.23
C LYS A 216 -7.53 7.11 5.47
N GLY A 217 -7.00 7.84 6.44
CA GLY A 217 -7.70 8.13 7.68
C GLY A 217 -7.63 7.00 8.71
N SER A 218 -8.45 7.10 9.76
CA SER A 218 -8.37 6.20 10.91
C SER A 218 -8.70 4.76 10.55
N ALA A 219 -7.79 3.85 10.87
CA ALA A 219 -7.95 2.42 10.79
C ALA A 219 -7.89 1.75 12.18
N ALA A 220 -8.01 2.53 13.24
CA ALA A 220 -7.87 2.06 14.62
C ALA A 220 -8.87 0.96 14.99
N LEU A 221 -10.05 0.95 14.39
CA LEU A 221 -11.02 -0.13 14.59
C LEU A 221 -10.44 -1.52 14.30
N LEU A 222 -9.63 -1.65 13.26
CA LEU A 222 -9.08 -2.95 12.83
C LEU A 222 -7.65 -3.20 13.33
N PHE A 223 -6.85 -2.13 13.53
CA PHE A 223 -5.42 -2.23 13.79
C PHE A 223 -4.98 -1.62 15.12
N GLY A 224 -5.93 -1.08 15.92
CA GLY A 224 -5.68 -0.53 17.26
C GLY A 224 -4.86 0.75 17.21
N ASN A 225 -3.70 0.75 17.87
CA ASN A 225 -2.82 1.90 18.02
C ASN A 225 -2.13 2.26 16.68
N VAL A 226 -2.80 3.05 15.87
CA VAL A 226 -2.31 3.56 14.58
C VAL A 226 -2.51 5.07 14.47
N THR A 227 -1.60 5.75 13.78
CA THR A 227 -1.73 7.19 13.52
C THR A 227 -2.87 7.47 12.52
N PRO A 228 -3.50 8.64 12.57
CA PRO A 228 -4.68 8.94 11.76
C PRO A 228 -4.36 9.22 10.28
N GLY A 229 -3.08 9.24 9.87
CA GLY A 229 -2.68 9.46 8.48
C GLY A 229 -3.20 8.38 7.53
N GLY A 230 -3.44 7.18 8.03
CA GLY A 230 -3.89 6.04 7.25
C GLY A 230 -3.01 4.80 7.44
N ILE A 231 -3.35 3.73 6.75
CA ILE A 231 -2.59 2.48 6.71
C ILE A 231 -2.04 2.24 5.31
N LEU A 232 -0.77 1.87 5.23
CA LEU A 232 -0.12 1.36 4.03
C LEU A 232 0.08 -0.14 4.19
N ASN A 233 -0.62 -0.95 3.40
CA ASN A 233 -0.52 -2.40 3.44
C ASN A 233 0.11 -2.93 2.16
N MET A 234 1.22 -3.62 2.30
CA MET A 234 1.94 -4.32 1.25
C MET A 234 1.39 -5.74 1.14
N VAL A 235 0.66 -6.01 0.06
CA VAL A 235 0.14 -7.35 -0.22
C VAL A 235 1.10 -8.07 -1.14
N THR A 236 1.62 -9.19 -0.68
CA THR A 236 2.61 -9.97 -1.43
C THR A 236 1.95 -10.92 -2.43
N LYS A 237 2.67 -11.23 -3.49
CA LYS A 237 2.31 -12.24 -4.49
C LYS A 237 2.08 -13.59 -3.81
N THR A 238 1.02 -14.29 -4.19
CA THR A 238 0.67 -15.62 -3.64
C THR A 238 1.05 -16.74 -4.59
N PRO A 239 1.22 -17.99 -4.08
CA PRO A 239 1.38 -19.18 -4.89
C PRO A 239 0.22 -19.39 -5.88
N SER A 240 0.51 -20.01 -7.01
CA SER A 240 -0.47 -20.30 -8.06
C SER A 240 -0.40 -21.77 -8.48
N PHE A 241 -1.55 -22.37 -8.80
CA PHE A 241 -1.62 -23.70 -9.39
C PHE A 241 -1.33 -23.70 -10.90
N THR A 242 -1.22 -22.54 -11.53
CA THR A 242 -0.74 -22.41 -12.90
C THR A 242 0.78 -22.29 -12.88
N LYS A 243 1.48 -23.14 -13.63
CA LYS A 243 2.95 -23.08 -13.78
C LYS A 243 3.34 -21.82 -14.56
N GLY A 244 4.31 -21.06 -14.05
CA GLY A 244 4.82 -19.88 -14.71
C GLY A 244 5.96 -19.23 -13.96
N GLY A 245 6.49 -18.17 -14.54
CA GLY A 245 7.55 -17.40 -13.91
C GLY A 245 8.06 -16.28 -14.79
N GLU A 246 8.92 -15.46 -14.21
CA GLU A 246 9.64 -14.41 -14.94
C GLU A 246 11.05 -14.24 -14.39
N ILE A 247 11.97 -13.95 -15.30
CA ILE A 247 13.29 -13.43 -14.98
C ILE A 247 13.31 -11.99 -15.45
N ASN A 248 13.68 -11.08 -14.59
CA ASN A 248 13.78 -9.67 -14.89
C ASN A 248 15.18 -9.18 -14.53
N PHE A 249 15.85 -8.52 -15.46
CA PHE A 249 17.13 -7.89 -15.23
C PHE A 249 16.97 -6.39 -15.42
N GLN A 250 17.26 -5.61 -14.37
CA GLN A 250 17.24 -4.15 -14.41
C GLN A 250 18.67 -3.62 -14.32
N ALA A 251 18.98 -2.65 -15.18
CA ALA A 251 20.25 -1.93 -15.18
C ALA A 251 20.00 -0.44 -15.42
N GLY A 252 20.80 0.41 -14.81
CA GLY A 252 20.57 1.85 -14.89
C GLY A 252 21.77 2.69 -14.49
N SER A 253 21.52 3.99 -14.35
CA SER A 253 22.51 4.98 -13.93
C SER A 253 23.18 4.59 -12.62
N TYR A 254 24.43 5.03 -12.43
CA TYR A 254 25.20 4.81 -11.21
C TYR A 254 25.46 3.33 -10.90
N SER A 255 25.81 2.57 -11.93
CA SER A 255 26.11 1.13 -11.80
C SER A 255 25.00 0.34 -11.11
N PHE A 256 23.75 0.78 -11.30
CA PHE A 256 22.61 0.05 -10.77
C PHE A 256 22.36 -1.22 -11.59
N TYR A 257 22.25 -2.35 -10.94
CA TYR A 257 21.69 -3.58 -11.51
C TYR A 257 20.97 -4.43 -10.47
N LYS A 258 19.85 -5.01 -10.92
CA LYS A 258 18.95 -5.78 -10.07
C LYS A 258 18.34 -6.95 -10.84
N PRO A 259 18.98 -8.15 -10.84
CA PRO A 259 18.32 -9.37 -11.27
C PRO A 259 17.18 -9.73 -10.29
N THR A 260 16.07 -10.20 -10.85
CA THR A 260 14.90 -10.70 -10.12
C THR A 260 14.43 -12.00 -10.72
N LEU A 261 14.18 -12.98 -9.86
CA LEU A 261 13.59 -14.27 -10.21
C LEU A 261 12.22 -14.36 -9.54
N ASP A 262 11.20 -14.74 -10.28
CA ASP A 262 9.86 -15.02 -9.78
C ASP A 262 9.34 -16.27 -10.48
N PHE A 263 9.19 -17.36 -9.76
CA PHE A 263 8.67 -18.60 -10.32
C PHE A 263 7.68 -19.26 -9.37
N TYR A 264 6.66 -19.85 -9.98
CA TYR A 264 5.54 -20.41 -9.25
C TYR A 264 4.92 -21.58 -10.02
N GLY A 265 4.20 -22.42 -9.29
CA GLY A 265 3.50 -23.54 -9.89
C GLY A 265 2.94 -24.52 -8.88
N PRO A 266 2.24 -25.56 -9.36
CA PRO A 266 1.77 -26.64 -8.53
C PRO A 266 2.91 -27.57 -8.14
N LEU A 267 2.94 -28.00 -6.86
CA LEU A 267 3.69 -29.16 -6.40
C LEU A 267 2.82 -30.42 -6.46
N SER A 268 1.49 -30.24 -6.32
CA SER A 268 0.49 -31.29 -6.45
C SER A 268 -0.88 -30.67 -6.76
N LYS A 269 -1.94 -31.47 -6.90
CA LYS A 269 -3.32 -30.98 -7.03
C LYS A 269 -3.78 -30.12 -5.83
N LYS A 270 -3.14 -30.26 -4.67
CA LYS A 270 -3.48 -29.55 -3.44
C LYS A 270 -2.42 -28.55 -2.97
N MET A 271 -1.22 -28.57 -3.53
CA MET A 271 -0.10 -27.75 -3.09
C MET A 271 0.45 -26.93 -4.25
N ALA A 272 0.70 -25.65 -3.99
CA ALA A 272 1.37 -24.72 -4.91
C ALA A 272 2.46 -23.96 -4.17
N TYR A 273 3.44 -23.50 -4.91
CA TYR A 273 4.55 -22.71 -4.39
C TYR A 273 4.75 -21.44 -5.22
N ARG A 274 5.41 -20.48 -4.62
CA ARG A 274 6.04 -19.33 -5.29
C ARG A 274 7.33 -18.97 -4.59
N PHE A 275 8.31 -18.59 -5.36
CA PHE A 275 9.56 -18.05 -4.89
C PHE A 275 9.89 -16.78 -5.65
N VAL A 276 10.14 -15.69 -4.91
CA VAL A 276 10.66 -14.45 -5.48
C VAL A 276 12.02 -14.16 -4.82
N GLY A 277 13.03 -13.94 -5.63
CA GLY A 277 14.38 -13.62 -5.18
C GLY A 277 14.92 -12.41 -5.95
N THR A 278 15.57 -11.48 -5.23
CA THR A 278 16.25 -10.34 -5.85
C THR A 278 17.63 -10.14 -5.26
N TYR A 279 18.55 -9.71 -6.11
CA TYR A 279 19.82 -9.13 -5.70
C TYR A 279 19.92 -7.73 -6.30
N GLU A 280 20.38 -6.76 -5.52
CA GLU A 280 20.62 -5.39 -5.98
C GLU A 280 22.02 -4.97 -5.60
N ASN A 281 22.75 -4.45 -6.57
CA ASN A 281 24.01 -3.74 -6.34
C ASN A 281 23.92 -2.40 -7.05
N SER A 282 24.21 -1.34 -6.34
CA SER A 282 24.11 0.01 -6.90
C SER A 282 25.07 0.99 -6.25
N GLY A 283 25.57 1.92 -7.04
CA GLY A 283 26.06 3.20 -6.57
C GLY A 283 24.92 4.20 -6.37
N SER A 284 25.27 5.45 -6.29
CA SER A 284 24.34 6.57 -6.12
C SER A 284 24.84 7.77 -6.94
N PHE A 285 23.92 8.73 -7.18
CA PHE A 285 24.34 10.05 -7.66
C PHE A 285 25.16 10.84 -6.61
N ARG A 286 25.11 10.39 -5.35
CA ARG A 286 25.98 10.84 -4.26
C ARG A 286 27.28 10.06 -4.32
N ASN A 287 28.41 10.77 -4.32
CA ASN A 287 29.74 10.14 -4.33
C ASN A 287 29.91 9.19 -3.14
N ASN A 288 30.54 8.05 -3.35
CA ASN A 288 30.85 7.06 -2.31
C ASN A 288 29.63 6.43 -1.60
N VAL A 289 28.41 6.68 -2.05
CA VAL A 289 27.20 6.07 -1.50
C VAL A 289 26.86 4.84 -2.35
N THR A 290 26.83 3.68 -1.68
CA THR A 290 26.58 2.38 -2.33
C THR A 290 25.53 1.58 -1.57
N ARG A 291 24.97 0.59 -2.25
CA ARG A 291 24.05 -0.39 -1.67
C ARG A 291 24.28 -1.76 -2.28
N ASP A 292 24.25 -2.78 -1.40
CA ASP A 292 24.27 -4.19 -1.76
C ASP A 292 23.15 -4.90 -0.98
N ARG A 293 22.23 -5.55 -1.71
CA ARG A 293 21.01 -6.03 -1.10
C ARG A 293 20.56 -7.38 -1.67
N VAL A 294 20.20 -8.30 -0.78
CA VAL A 294 19.59 -9.58 -1.10
C VAL A 294 18.22 -9.65 -0.47
N TYR A 295 17.23 -10.11 -1.23
CA TYR A 295 15.90 -10.39 -0.71
C TYR A 295 15.35 -11.68 -1.28
N LEU A 296 14.78 -12.52 -0.40
CA LEU A 296 14.18 -13.82 -0.74
C LEU A 296 12.79 -13.90 -0.12
N ASN A 297 11.83 -14.40 -0.88
CA ASN A 297 10.45 -14.58 -0.42
C ASN A 297 9.87 -15.91 -0.94
N PRO A 298 10.09 -17.02 -0.23
CA PRO A 298 9.39 -18.28 -0.47
C PRO A 298 7.96 -18.23 0.07
N SER A 299 7.03 -18.85 -0.64
CA SER A 299 5.66 -19.01 -0.18
C SER A 299 5.04 -20.32 -0.66
N PHE A 300 4.14 -20.89 0.15
CA PHE A 300 3.45 -22.15 -0.09
C PHE A 300 1.97 -22.00 0.17
N PHE A 301 1.17 -22.64 -0.66
CA PHE A 301 -0.26 -22.75 -0.53
C PHE A 301 -0.62 -24.24 -0.42
N TYR A 302 -1.48 -24.57 0.53
CA TYR A 302 -1.98 -25.93 0.72
C TYR A 302 -3.49 -25.96 0.89
N LYS A 303 -4.20 -26.63 -0.02
CA LYS A 303 -5.62 -26.97 0.12
C LYS A 303 -5.77 -28.22 1.00
N VAL A 304 -5.99 -28.03 2.30
CA VAL A 304 -6.18 -29.13 3.24
C VAL A 304 -7.46 -29.90 2.89
N THR A 305 -8.55 -29.15 2.74
CA THR A 305 -9.87 -29.62 2.32
C THR A 305 -10.46 -28.64 1.28
N PRO A 306 -11.59 -28.95 0.63
CA PRO A 306 -12.29 -27.98 -0.22
C PRO A 306 -12.72 -26.70 0.49
N LYS A 307 -12.77 -26.73 1.83
CA LYS A 307 -13.17 -25.58 2.68
C LYS A 307 -12.02 -24.94 3.45
N THR A 308 -10.81 -25.54 3.43
CA THR A 308 -9.69 -25.09 4.28
C THR A 308 -8.44 -24.92 3.46
N ASP A 309 -7.94 -23.68 3.44
CA ASP A 309 -6.71 -23.27 2.79
C ASP A 309 -5.67 -22.83 3.84
N ILE A 310 -4.41 -23.16 3.61
CA ILE A 310 -3.26 -22.69 4.38
C ILE A 310 -2.30 -21.99 3.44
N ILE A 311 -1.83 -20.80 3.81
CA ILE A 311 -0.76 -20.09 3.12
C ILE A 311 0.36 -19.84 4.13
N ILE A 312 1.60 -20.18 3.76
CA ILE A 312 2.80 -19.89 4.55
C ILE A 312 3.73 -19.07 3.68
N GLN A 313 4.26 -17.97 4.23
CA GLN A 313 5.21 -17.10 3.55
C GLN A 313 6.38 -16.77 4.46
N GLY A 314 7.57 -16.78 3.91
CA GLY A 314 8.79 -16.32 4.56
C GLY A 314 9.43 -15.17 3.81
N ASP A 315 10.25 -14.40 4.53
CA ASP A 315 11.08 -13.33 3.95
C ASP A 315 12.45 -13.34 4.59
N TYR A 316 13.45 -13.07 3.78
CA TYR A 316 14.79 -12.75 4.24
C TYR A 316 15.31 -11.52 3.49
N LEU A 317 15.75 -10.52 4.25
CA LEU A 317 16.41 -9.31 3.77
C LEU A 317 17.78 -9.19 4.41
N LYS A 318 18.79 -8.96 3.59
CA LYS A 318 20.08 -8.39 4.01
C LYS A 318 20.38 -7.20 3.12
N ASP A 319 20.58 -6.04 3.71
CA ASP A 319 20.78 -4.75 3.03
C ASP A 319 22.01 -4.06 3.65
N ASN A 320 23.10 -3.97 2.90
CA ASN A 320 24.28 -3.20 3.27
C ASN A 320 24.21 -1.86 2.51
N TRP A 321 24.40 -0.77 3.23
CA TRP A 321 24.23 0.58 2.67
C TRP A 321 25.21 1.58 3.29
N THR A 322 25.51 2.65 2.56
CA THR A 322 26.31 3.76 3.08
C THR A 322 25.37 4.80 3.68
N PRO A 323 25.49 5.16 4.98
CA PRO A 323 24.73 6.24 5.60
C PRO A 323 25.03 7.58 4.91
N ASP A 324 23.99 8.26 4.41
CA ASP A 324 24.10 9.59 3.80
C ASP A 324 23.11 10.55 4.46
N PHE A 325 23.64 11.44 5.28
CA PHE A 325 22.86 12.44 6.01
C PHE A 325 22.56 13.69 5.17
N GLY A 326 22.92 13.69 3.88
CA GLY A 326 22.55 14.72 2.92
C GLY A 326 23.47 15.93 2.97
N THR A 327 22.86 17.11 3.05
CA THR A 327 23.52 18.42 3.00
C THR A 327 23.15 19.24 4.23
N GLY A 328 24.11 19.96 4.78
CA GLY A 328 23.92 20.85 5.92
C GLY A 328 23.09 22.09 5.57
N VAL A 329 22.68 22.75 6.61
CA VAL A 329 21.97 24.02 6.55
C VAL A 329 22.73 25.05 7.37
N ILE A 330 22.94 26.22 6.83
CA ILE A 330 23.57 27.36 7.50
C ILE A 330 22.48 28.40 7.76
N GLY A 331 22.16 28.62 9.02
CA GLY A 331 20.96 29.37 9.38
C GLY A 331 19.71 28.63 8.88
N GLN A 332 18.94 29.24 7.97
CA GLN A 332 17.78 28.65 7.33
C GLN A 332 18.02 28.22 5.88
N ILE A 333 19.25 28.42 5.36
CA ILE A 333 19.58 28.22 3.96
C ILE A 333 20.32 26.90 3.78
N VAL A 334 19.86 26.10 2.85
CA VAL A 334 20.56 24.86 2.45
C VAL A 334 21.92 25.23 1.87
N ALA A 335 23.00 24.61 2.40
CA ALA A 335 24.35 24.87 1.96
C ALA A 335 24.51 24.58 0.46
N ASN A 336 25.10 25.53 -0.25
CA ASN A 336 25.32 25.47 -1.69
C ASN A 336 26.51 24.57 -2.02
N VAL A 337 26.29 23.26 -1.95
CA VAL A 337 27.24 22.22 -2.39
C VAL A 337 26.67 21.44 -3.55
N THR A 338 27.53 20.81 -4.35
CA THR A 338 27.04 20.03 -5.50
C THR A 338 26.13 18.89 -5.04
N ARG A 339 25.14 18.54 -5.86
CA ARG A 339 24.21 17.42 -5.59
C ARG A 339 24.94 16.11 -5.28
N ALA A 340 26.08 15.89 -5.88
CA ALA A 340 26.88 14.67 -5.73
C ALA A 340 27.76 14.65 -4.46
N THR A 341 27.92 15.76 -3.75
CA THR A 341 28.83 15.87 -2.61
C THR A 341 28.36 14.98 -1.45
N TYR A 342 29.16 14.01 -1.10
CA TYR A 342 29.00 13.18 0.11
C TYR A 342 29.87 13.76 1.22
N LEU A 343 29.29 14.06 2.36
CA LEU A 343 29.96 14.70 3.50
C LEU A 343 30.33 13.74 4.62
N GLY A 344 29.88 12.50 4.56
CA GLY A 344 30.20 11.49 5.56
C GLY A 344 31.64 10.99 5.47
N ALA A 345 32.09 10.26 6.48
CA ALA A 345 33.37 9.56 6.43
C ALA A 345 33.30 8.36 5.47
N LEU A 346 34.36 8.11 4.70
CA LEU A 346 34.39 7.08 3.66
C LEU A 346 34.19 5.64 4.17
N TRP A 347 34.53 5.40 5.43
CA TRP A 347 34.34 4.11 6.11
C TRP A 347 32.91 3.93 6.69
N SER A 348 32.08 4.93 6.60
CA SER A 348 30.70 4.85 7.12
C SER A 348 29.95 3.70 6.46
N ASN A 349 29.31 2.89 7.27
CA ASN A 349 28.56 1.75 6.79
C ASN A 349 27.29 1.49 7.63
N GLY A 350 26.34 0.82 7.03
CA GLY A 350 25.12 0.35 7.67
C GLY A 350 24.73 -1.02 7.16
N GLN A 351 24.11 -1.81 8.01
CA GLN A 351 23.54 -3.09 7.65
C GLN A 351 22.16 -3.24 8.29
N THR A 352 21.20 -3.69 7.51
CA THR A 352 19.87 -4.09 7.97
C THR A 352 19.65 -5.56 7.63
N LYS A 353 19.24 -6.35 8.61
CA LYS A 353 18.79 -7.73 8.43
C LYS A 353 17.36 -7.85 8.91
N GLN A 354 16.53 -8.51 8.14
CA GLN A 354 15.16 -8.79 8.54
C GLN A 354 14.74 -10.17 8.06
N THR A 355 14.12 -10.91 8.94
CA THR A 355 13.51 -12.21 8.63
C THR A 355 12.08 -12.17 9.10
N SER A 356 11.16 -12.64 8.28
CA SER A 356 9.77 -12.82 8.71
C SER A 356 9.20 -14.14 8.24
N LEU A 357 8.22 -14.62 9.01
CA LEU A 357 7.41 -15.80 8.68
C LEU A 357 5.96 -15.47 9.00
N SER A 358 5.05 -15.78 8.08
CA SER A 358 3.62 -15.62 8.31
C SER A 358 2.84 -16.86 7.86
N GLY A 359 1.78 -17.17 8.59
CA GLY A 359 0.85 -18.24 8.29
C GLY A 359 -0.58 -17.74 8.31
N LEU A 360 -1.35 -18.13 7.30
CA LEU A 360 -2.76 -17.79 7.16
C LEU A 360 -3.55 -19.09 6.94
N ILE A 361 -4.49 -19.35 7.82
CA ILE A 361 -5.47 -20.43 7.69
C ILE A 361 -6.82 -19.79 7.41
N LYS A 362 -7.47 -20.22 6.33
CA LYS A 362 -8.83 -19.80 5.98
C LYS A 362 -9.73 -21.04 5.99
N HIS A 363 -10.84 -20.95 6.70
CA HIS A 363 -11.83 -22.01 6.74
C HIS A 363 -13.22 -21.49 6.42
N GLN A 364 -13.86 -22.06 5.39
CA GLN A 364 -15.23 -21.76 5.02
C GLN A 364 -16.15 -22.61 5.89
N LEU A 365 -16.81 -22.00 6.88
CA LEU A 365 -17.74 -22.68 7.77
C LEU A 365 -18.98 -23.17 7.00
N ASN A 366 -19.59 -22.25 6.24
CA ASN A 366 -20.72 -22.49 5.34
C ASN A 366 -20.71 -21.48 4.19
N SER A 367 -21.79 -21.37 3.38
CA SER A 367 -21.87 -20.43 2.28
C SER A 367 -21.64 -18.95 2.69
N ASP A 368 -22.04 -18.59 3.88
CA ASP A 368 -22.13 -17.22 4.34
C ASP A 368 -21.05 -16.83 5.35
N TRP A 369 -20.42 -17.80 6.02
CA TRP A 369 -19.48 -17.57 7.11
C TRP A 369 -18.11 -18.17 6.86
N LYS A 370 -17.09 -17.38 7.18
CA LYS A 370 -15.69 -17.72 7.04
C LYS A 370 -14.93 -17.37 8.31
N LEU A 371 -14.08 -18.30 8.74
CA LEU A 371 -13.13 -18.13 9.83
C LEU A 371 -11.73 -18.00 9.26
N SER A 372 -10.93 -17.12 9.81
CA SER A 372 -9.51 -17.00 9.47
C SER A 372 -8.65 -16.89 10.72
N PHE A 373 -7.52 -17.59 10.71
CA PHE A 373 -6.45 -17.46 11.69
C PHE A 373 -5.19 -17.01 10.95
N ASN A 374 -4.60 -15.90 11.41
CA ASN A 374 -3.36 -15.37 10.90
C ASN A 374 -2.34 -15.30 12.03
N SER A 375 -1.10 -15.67 11.77
CA SER A 375 0.01 -15.41 12.68
C SER A 375 1.26 -14.98 11.91
N SER A 376 2.05 -14.10 12.50
CA SER A 376 3.31 -13.61 11.92
C SER A 376 4.38 -13.48 12.97
N PHE A 377 5.60 -13.76 12.56
CA PHE A 377 6.83 -13.49 13.30
C PHE A 377 7.74 -12.62 12.45
N GLN A 378 8.38 -11.63 13.05
CA GLN A 378 9.40 -10.81 12.42
C GLN A 378 10.57 -10.61 13.36
N ASN A 379 11.78 -10.75 12.84
CA ASN A 379 13.02 -10.37 13.52
C ASN A 379 13.73 -9.32 12.67
N TYR A 380 14.03 -8.19 13.27
CA TYR A 380 14.69 -7.05 12.65
C TYR A 380 15.97 -6.71 13.44
N ASP A 381 17.06 -6.46 12.72
CA ASP A 381 18.34 -6.02 13.25
C ASP A 381 18.94 -4.97 12.31
N ARG A 382 19.29 -3.81 12.85
CA ARG A 382 19.99 -2.75 12.12
C ARG A 382 21.14 -2.21 12.94
N ILE A 383 22.29 -2.07 12.30
CA ILE A 383 23.45 -1.38 12.83
C ILE A 383 23.99 -0.41 11.79
N SER A 384 24.44 0.74 12.20
CA SER A 384 25.17 1.69 11.34
C SER A 384 26.18 2.48 12.17
N ILE A 385 27.27 2.85 11.53
CA ILE A 385 28.32 3.68 12.09
C ILE A 385 28.76 4.70 11.04
N GLY A 386 29.02 5.94 11.46
CA GLY A 386 29.43 7.02 10.55
C GLY A 386 29.57 8.35 11.27
N THR A 387 29.72 9.40 10.47
CA THR A 387 29.62 10.78 10.95
C THR A 387 28.19 11.28 10.72
N GLU A 388 27.65 12.02 11.68
CA GLU A 388 26.25 12.44 11.73
C GLU A 388 26.11 13.95 11.90
N ARG A 389 24.85 14.46 11.88
CA ARG A 389 24.47 15.82 12.29
C ARG A 389 25.25 16.91 11.57
N ILE A 390 25.04 17.06 10.26
CA ILE A 390 25.70 18.06 9.42
C ILE A 390 25.24 19.45 9.84
N LEU A 391 26.03 20.10 10.70
CA LEU A 391 25.78 21.43 11.26
C LEU A 391 27.00 22.33 10.98
N PRO A 392 27.21 22.79 9.74
CA PRO A 392 28.34 23.61 9.38
C PRO A 392 28.21 25.03 9.95
N LEU A 393 29.35 25.64 10.24
CA LEU A 393 29.45 27.06 10.56
C LEU A 393 29.23 27.89 9.28
N ALA A 394 29.07 29.22 9.45
CA ALA A 394 28.85 30.15 8.33
C ALA A 394 29.99 30.14 7.29
N ASN A 395 31.21 29.85 7.68
CA ASN A 395 32.39 29.72 6.82
C ASN A 395 32.49 28.33 6.15
N GLY A 396 31.56 27.41 6.42
CA GLY A 396 31.54 26.06 5.89
C GLY A 396 32.31 25.01 6.72
N ASP A 397 33.00 25.43 7.79
CA ASP A 397 33.66 24.46 8.65
C ASP A 397 32.64 23.64 9.42
N TRP A 398 32.87 22.32 9.46
CA TRP A 398 32.02 21.38 10.16
C TRP A 398 32.86 20.37 10.94
N THR A 399 32.70 20.39 12.24
CA THR A 399 33.21 19.35 13.12
C THR A 399 32.30 18.12 12.98
N ARG A 400 32.82 17.00 12.46
CA ARG A 400 32.04 15.79 12.19
C ARG A 400 31.86 14.95 13.45
N PRO A 401 30.66 14.94 14.08
CA PRO A 401 30.41 14.08 15.24
C PRO A 401 30.30 12.63 14.79
N LEU A 402 30.81 11.73 15.64
CA LEU A 402 30.68 10.29 15.43
C LEU A 402 29.33 9.79 15.94
N GLY A 403 28.71 8.90 15.17
CA GLY A 403 27.47 8.24 15.54
C GLY A 403 27.49 6.74 15.25
N GLN A 404 26.99 5.96 16.19
CA GLN A 404 26.66 4.56 15.96
C GLN A 404 25.26 4.30 16.43
N ASN A 405 24.45 3.69 15.57
CA ASN A 405 23.08 3.33 15.85
C ASN A 405 22.92 1.82 15.74
N LYS A 406 22.34 1.20 16.76
CA LYS A 406 21.93 -0.21 16.71
C LYS A 406 20.54 -0.33 17.31
N ALA A 407 19.64 -1.01 16.58
CA ALA A 407 18.29 -1.31 17.02
C ALA A 407 17.91 -2.72 16.58
N THR A 408 17.26 -3.46 17.47
CA THR A 408 16.68 -4.77 17.15
C THR A 408 15.21 -4.77 17.55
N GLU A 409 14.38 -5.50 16.83
CA GLU A 409 12.99 -5.71 17.21
C GLU A 409 12.53 -7.11 16.80
N GLN A 410 11.87 -7.80 17.71
CA GLN A 410 11.15 -9.04 17.44
C GLN A 410 9.66 -8.78 17.64
N ILE A 411 8.85 -9.18 16.67
CA ILE A 411 7.40 -9.00 16.70
C ILE A 411 6.75 -10.36 16.46
N ILE A 412 5.81 -10.73 17.34
CA ILE A 412 4.90 -11.84 17.12
C ILE A 412 3.49 -11.29 17.15
N GLY A 413 2.75 -11.46 16.07
CA GLY A 413 1.35 -11.06 15.97
C GLY A 413 0.46 -12.23 15.61
N SER A 414 -0.75 -12.28 16.18
CA SER A 414 -1.76 -13.28 15.86
C SER A 414 -3.15 -12.66 15.82
N GLN A 415 -3.99 -13.15 14.91
CA GLN A 415 -5.37 -12.69 14.74
C GLN A 415 -6.30 -13.87 14.44
N ILE A 416 -7.47 -13.87 15.07
CA ILE A 416 -8.59 -14.74 14.73
C ILE A 416 -9.75 -13.86 14.30
N ASN A 417 -10.28 -14.09 13.10
CA ASN A 417 -11.35 -13.28 12.53
C ASN A 417 -12.48 -14.19 12.04
N ILE A 418 -13.70 -13.76 12.31
CA ILE A 418 -14.92 -14.31 11.70
C ILE A 418 -15.55 -13.25 10.80
N GLN A 419 -15.91 -13.64 9.60
CA GLN A 419 -16.58 -12.80 8.63
C GLN A 419 -17.82 -13.53 8.11
N GLY A 420 -18.94 -12.82 8.02
CA GLY A 420 -20.14 -13.44 7.52
C GLY A 420 -21.22 -12.46 7.08
N THR A 421 -22.27 -13.02 6.49
CA THR A 421 -23.45 -12.30 6.07
C THR A 421 -24.72 -12.99 6.59
N PHE A 422 -25.70 -12.21 7.04
CA PHE A 422 -27.03 -12.67 7.39
C PHE A 422 -28.05 -11.56 7.16
N THR A 423 -29.33 -11.88 7.34
CA THR A 423 -30.42 -10.91 7.20
C THR A 423 -31.33 -10.92 8.43
N THR A 424 -31.73 -9.72 8.87
CA THR A 424 -32.76 -9.53 9.91
C THR A 424 -33.91 -8.75 9.28
N GLY A 425 -35.00 -9.45 9.01
CA GLY A 425 -36.10 -8.88 8.24
C GLY A 425 -35.63 -8.45 6.83
N LYS A 426 -35.70 -7.14 6.54
CA LYS A 426 -35.25 -6.56 5.25
C LYS A 426 -33.80 -6.05 5.28
N ILE A 427 -33.16 -6.04 6.43
CA ILE A 427 -31.81 -5.51 6.62
C ILE A 427 -30.80 -6.63 6.35
N LYS A 428 -29.85 -6.38 5.43
CA LYS A 428 -28.73 -7.26 5.20
C LYS A 428 -27.52 -6.81 6.01
N HIS A 429 -26.94 -7.72 6.77
CA HIS A 429 -25.75 -7.54 7.59
C HIS A 429 -24.53 -8.14 6.91
N GLN A 430 -23.39 -7.43 7.00
CA GLN A 430 -22.07 -7.94 6.64
C GLN A 430 -21.16 -7.68 7.84
N VAL A 431 -20.92 -8.73 8.61
CA VAL A 431 -20.20 -8.65 9.88
C VAL A 431 -18.76 -9.08 9.71
N PHE A 432 -17.87 -8.39 10.40
CA PHE A 432 -16.48 -8.76 10.62
C PHE A 432 -16.14 -8.53 12.08
N SER A 433 -15.71 -9.58 12.76
CA SER A 433 -15.34 -9.52 14.17
C SER A 433 -14.08 -10.34 14.40
N GLY A 434 -13.32 -9.96 15.42
CA GLY A 434 -12.10 -10.70 15.71
C GLY A 434 -11.42 -10.26 16.99
N ILE A 435 -10.37 -11.00 17.27
CA ILE A 435 -9.41 -10.72 18.33
C ILE A 435 -8.02 -10.70 17.73
N ASP A 436 -7.16 -9.85 18.25
CA ASP A 436 -5.74 -9.83 17.90
C ASP A 436 -4.86 -9.68 19.13
N SER A 437 -3.65 -10.16 19.01
CA SER A 437 -2.59 -9.95 19.99
C SER A 437 -1.26 -9.70 19.28
N GLU A 438 -0.43 -8.87 19.89
CA GLU A 438 0.94 -8.61 19.44
C GLU A 438 1.86 -8.53 20.67
N ASN A 439 3.00 -9.22 20.59
CA ASN A 439 4.13 -9.04 21.48
C ASN A 439 5.30 -8.50 20.67
N ALA A 440 5.87 -7.38 21.09
CA ALA A 440 7.04 -6.76 20.48
C ALA A 440 8.12 -6.57 21.52
N LEU A 441 9.33 -7.03 21.21
CA LEU A 441 10.53 -6.85 21.99
C LEU A 441 11.52 -6.00 21.22
N ALA A 442 11.68 -4.75 21.57
CA ALA A 442 12.61 -3.81 20.96
C ALA A 442 13.80 -3.54 21.86
N GLN A 443 15.00 -3.39 21.27
CA GLN A 443 16.20 -2.96 21.97
C GLN A 443 16.83 -1.79 21.22
N ALA A 444 17.08 -0.71 21.95
CA ALA A 444 17.79 0.47 21.47
C ALA A 444 19.11 0.60 22.25
N TYR A 445 20.20 0.76 21.50
CA TYR A 445 21.55 0.86 22.04
C TYR A 445 22.01 2.32 22.03
N THR A 446 22.70 2.74 23.09
CA THR A 446 23.38 4.02 23.16
C THR A 446 24.89 3.78 23.16
N PHE A 447 25.59 4.52 22.31
CA PHE A 447 27.04 4.44 22.17
C PHE A 447 27.69 5.78 22.49
N VAL A 448 28.93 5.72 22.95
CA VAL A 448 29.80 6.87 23.15
C VAL A 448 31.14 6.62 22.46
N PHE A 449 31.63 7.64 21.81
CA PHE A 449 32.97 7.67 21.22
C PHE A 449 33.90 8.57 22.07
N ASN A 450 35.15 8.19 22.16
CA ASN A 450 36.20 9.01 22.74
C ASN A 450 37.45 9.05 21.83
N PRO A 451 37.67 10.16 21.11
CA PRO A 451 36.90 11.41 21.09
C PRO A 451 35.53 11.29 20.40
N ALA A 452 34.56 12.15 20.77
CA ALA A 452 33.22 12.18 20.23
C ALA A 452 33.16 12.67 18.77
N ASN A 453 34.16 13.46 18.37
CA ASN A 453 34.27 14.03 17.03
C ASN A 453 35.40 13.32 16.25
N TYR A 454 35.14 13.13 14.96
CA TYR A 454 36.09 12.49 14.06
C TYR A 454 37.19 13.44 13.60
N ASP A 455 36.78 14.57 13.00
CA ASP A 455 37.66 15.60 12.46
C ASP A 455 36.86 16.87 12.15
N ILE A 456 37.56 17.84 11.51
CA ILE A 456 36.91 19.03 10.98
C ILE A 456 37.16 19.10 9.47
N ILE A 457 36.10 19.29 8.70
CA ILE A 457 36.15 19.53 7.25
C ILE A 457 35.50 20.85 6.92
N ASN A 458 35.81 21.41 5.75
CA ASN A 458 35.07 22.52 5.20
C ASN A 458 34.18 22.03 4.07
N ILE A 459 32.84 22.17 4.19
CA ILE A 459 31.88 21.62 3.24
C ILE A 459 31.96 22.25 1.83
N PHE A 460 32.56 23.43 1.71
CA PHE A 460 32.75 24.14 0.44
C PHE A 460 34.11 23.85 -0.21
N ASP A 461 35.05 23.25 0.51
CA ASP A 461 36.40 22.98 0.04
C ASP A 461 36.71 21.49 0.13
N ALA A 462 36.52 20.78 -0.98
CA ALA A 462 36.75 19.35 -1.05
C ALA A 462 38.23 18.95 -0.75
N SER A 463 39.19 19.87 -0.93
CA SER A 463 40.59 19.62 -0.59
C SER A 463 40.83 19.44 0.92
N LYS A 464 39.90 19.90 1.72
CA LYS A 464 39.87 19.75 3.17
C LYS A 464 39.08 18.54 3.67
N PHE A 465 38.55 17.71 2.75
CA PHE A 465 37.93 16.45 3.09
C PHE A 465 39.02 15.41 3.36
N LEU A 466 39.52 15.46 4.60
CA LEU A 466 40.65 14.65 4.99
C LEU A 466 40.41 13.16 4.86
N THR A 467 41.43 12.49 4.39
CA THR A 467 41.52 11.09 4.10
C THR A 467 41.85 10.23 5.32
N ARG A 468 41.36 10.58 6.53
CA ARG A 468 41.45 9.65 7.66
C ARG A 468 40.70 8.38 7.33
N THR A 469 41.35 7.25 7.52
CA THR A 469 40.80 5.91 7.21
C THR A 469 40.54 5.07 8.46
N ASP A 470 40.99 5.57 9.61
CA ASP A 470 40.76 4.91 10.91
C ASP A 470 39.26 4.89 11.25
N ILE A 471 38.77 3.72 11.67
CA ILE A 471 37.38 3.54 12.12
C ILE A 471 37.36 3.64 13.62
N PRO A 472 36.76 4.70 14.20
CA PRO A 472 36.72 4.86 15.66
C PRO A 472 35.86 3.77 16.31
N THR A 473 36.29 3.35 17.49
CA THR A 473 35.58 2.35 18.29
C THR A 473 34.56 3.01 19.21
N ALA A 474 33.34 2.53 19.15
CA ALA A 474 32.26 2.96 20.02
C ALA A 474 32.13 2.06 21.25
N THR A 475 31.92 2.66 22.40
CA THR A 475 31.61 1.95 23.65
C THR A 475 30.09 1.97 23.87
N THR A 476 29.49 0.80 24.07
CA THR A 476 28.09 0.72 24.49
C THR A 476 27.95 1.18 25.94
N THR A 477 27.15 2.21 26.18
CA THR A 477 26.93 2.75 27.53
C THR A 477 25.57 2.38 28.10
N LYS A 478 24.58 2.13 27.22
CA LYS A 478 23.21 1.82 27.65
C LYS A 478 22.47 0.98 26.61
N ILE A 479 21.63 0.06 27.08
CA ILE A 479 20.62 -0.66 26.26
C ILE A 479 19.28 -0.45 26.94
N VAL A 480 18.30 0.03 26.19
CA VAL A 480 16.90 0.07 26.62
C VAL A 480 16.17 -1.07 25.93
N LYS A 481 15.64 -2.00 26.73
CA LYS A 481 14.85 -3.15 26.28
C LYS A 481 13.39 -2.87 26.59
N THR A 482 12.59 -2.65 25.55
CA THR A 482 11.16 -2.39 25.67
C THR A 482 10.36 -3.61 25.23
N THR A 483 9.58 -4.16 26.14
CA THR A 483 8.58 -5.19 25.85
C THR A 483 7.23 -4.53 25.74
N THR A 484 6.53 -4.70 24.62
CA THR A 484 5.19 -4.16 24.40
C THR A 484 4.23 -5.29 24.08
N ASN A 485 3.21 -5.45 24.92
CA ASN A 485 2.09 -6.38 24.71
C ASN A 485 0.87 -5.59 24.26
N ARG A 486 0.18 -6.05 23.21
CA ARG A 486 -1.06 -5.47 22.70
C ARG A 486 -2.11 -6.54 22.59
N PHE A 487 -3.34 -6.19 22.92
CA PHE A 487 -4.51 -7.05 22.75
C PHE A 487 -5.70 -6.21 22.31
N GLY A 488 -6.51 -6.77 21.39
CA GLY A 488 -7.70 -6.11 20.90
C GLY A 488 -8.84 -7.06 20.62
N VAL A 489 -10.05 -6.56 20.88
CA VAL A 489 -11.31 -7.21 20.49
C VAL A 489 -12.11 -6.21 19.69
N TYR A 490 -12.61 -6.61 18.53
CA TYR A 490 -13.34 -5.70 17.65
C TYR A 490 -14.48 -6.40 16.92
N ALA A 491 -15.48 -5.60 16.63
CA ALA A 491 -16.60 -5.98 15.77
C ALA A 491 -17.04 -4.80 14.92
N GLN A 492 -17.41 -5.07 13.69
CA GLN A 492 -18.06 -4.11 12.81
C GLN A 492 -19.14 -4.79 11.98
N ASP A 493 -20.17 -4.04 11.64
CA ASP A 493 -21.25 -4.46 10.78
C ASP A 493 -21.56 -3.39 9.73
N LEU A 494 -21.65 -3.78 8.48
CA LEU A 494 -22.20 -2.98 7.40
C LEU A 494 -23.64 -3.39 7.17
N LEU A 495 -24.56 -2.60 7.72
CA LEU A 495 -25.99 -2.77 7.60
C LEU A 495 -26.47 -2.14 6.28
N SER A 496 -27.02 -2.94 5.38
CA SER A 496 -27.75 -2.44 4.22
C SER A 496 -29.22 -2.30 4.60
N VAL A 497 -29.60 -1.09 5.07
CA VAL A 497 -30.94 -0.77 5.52
C VAL A 497 -31.91 -0.76 4.32
N THR A 498 -31.44 -0.20 3.20
CA THR A 498 -32.09 -0.27 1.90
C THR A 498 -31.04 -0.61 0.82
N LYS A 499 -31.45 -0.77 -0.43
CA LYS A 499 -30.51 -0.89 -1.56
C LYS A 499 -29.61 0.34 -1.71
N GLN A 500 -30.07 1.50 -1.27
CA GLN A 500 -29.42 2.79 -1.44
C GLN A 500 -28.71 3.27 -0.16
N PHE A 501 -29.20 2.91 1.02
CA PHE A 501 -28.71 3.43 2.29
C PHE A 501 -28.08 2.32 3.13
N LYS A 502 -26.81 2.56 3.52
CA LYS A 502 -26.03 1.65 4.35
C LYS A 502 -25.43 2.39 5.54
N VAL A 503 -25.30 1.68 6.64
CA VAL A 503 -24.68 2.15 7.88
C VAL A 503 -23.55 1.20 8.23
N LEU A 504 -22.35 1.73 8.40
CA LEU A 504 -21.24 1.01 9.01
C LEU A 504 -21.16 1.40 10.47
N ALA A 505 -21.23 0.43 11.36
CA ALA A 505 -21.03 0.64 12.79
C ALA A 505 -19.97 -0.36 13.29
N GLY A 506 -19.05 0.11 14.10
CA GLY A 506 -18.01 -0.74 14.65
C GLY A 506 -17.43 -0.18 15.93
N ILE A 507 -16.89 -1.07 16.74
CA ILE A 507 -16.22 -0.73 17.99
C ILE A 507 -15.04 -1.68 18.20
N ARG A 508 -13.96 -1.16 18.73
CA ARG A 508 -12.80 -1.91 19.20
C ARG A 508 -12.50 -1.53 20.64
N TRP A 509 -12.23 -2.51 21.46
CA TRP A 509 -11.53 -2.33 22.71
C TRP A 509 -10.06 -2.74 22.51
N SER A 510 -9.16 -1.88 22.95
CA SER A 510 -7.71 -2.09 22.87
C SER A 510 -7.09 -1.98 24.24
N TRP A 511 -6.13 -2.87 24.50
CA TRP A 511 -5.24 -2.80 25.64
C TRP A 511 -3.79 -2.88 25.16
N GLN A 512 -2.95 -2.08 25.79
CA GLN A 512 -1.51 -2.11 25.57
C GLN A 512 -0.78 -1.96 26.90
N GLU A 513 0.26 -2.75 27.08
CA GLU A 513 1.22 -2.64 28.17
C GLU A 513 2.62 -2.52 27.60
N ALA A 514 3.40 -1.59 28.13
CA ALA A 514 4.81 -1.41 27.76
C ALA A 514 5.67 -1.35 29.02
N VAL A 515 6.78 -2.11 29.02
CA VAL A 515 7.80 -2.11 30.08
C VAL A 515 9.14 -1.84 29.43
N ALA A 516 9.89 -0.85 29.94
CA ALA A 516 11.19 -0.45 29.41
C ALA A 516 12.30 -0.63 30.45
N ASP A 517 13.00 -1.74 30.41
CA ASP A 517 14.16 -2.00 31.27
C ASP A 517 15.40 -1.34 30.69
N THR A 518 16.15 -0.63 31.54
CA THR A 518 17.40 0.04 31.16
C THR A 518 18.60 -0.68 31.76
N TYR A 519 19.52 -1.10 30.92
CA TYR A 519 20.81 -1.69 31.27
C TYR A 519 21.89 -0.65 31.03
N ASN A 520 22.51 -0.15 32.06
CA ASN A 520 23.63 0.79 32.00
C ASN A 520 24.95 0.02 32.14
N PHE A 521 25.97 0.41 31.36
CA PHE A 521 27.31 -0.18 31.35
C PHE A 521 28.39 0.83 31.74
N SER A 522 28.06 2.12 31.77
CA SER A 522 28.98 3.21 32.12
C SER A 522 28.20 4.35 32.79
N PRO A 523 28.73 4.99 33.86
CA PRO A 523 30.01 4.72 34.53
C PRO A 523 30.02 3.47 35.38
N GLN A 524 28.85 2.94 35.77
CA GLN A 524 28.69 1.72 36.55
C GLN A 524 27.67 0.80 35.95
N ASN A 525 27.91 -0.51 36.06
CA ASN A 525 26.89 -1.49 35.64
C ASN A 525 25.68 -1.44 36.56
N SER A 526 24.51 -1.16 35.98
CA SER A 526 23.23 -1.15 36.71
C SER A 526 22.07 -1.56 35.82
N ILE A 527 21.05 -2.11 36.44
CA ILE A 527 19.80 -2.44 35.78
C ILE A 527 18.68 -1.66 36.46
N VAL A 528 18.04 -0.78 35.71
CA VAL A 528 16.85 -0.07 36.15
C VAL A 528 15.63 -0.75 35.49
N LYS A 529 14.82 -1.38 36.32
CA LYS A 529 13.57 -1.96 35.88
C LYS A 529 12.56 -0.85 35.64
N GLY A 530 11.88 -0.91 34.48
CA GLY A 530 10.82 0.03 34.16
C GLY A 530 9.47 -0.43 34.73
N ASP A 531 8.67 0.50 35.13
CA ASP A 531 7.28 0.22 35.50
C ASP A 531 6.43 -0.11 34.28
N ALA A 532 5.42 -0.95 34.47
CA ALA A 532 4.47 -1.30 33.42
C ALA A 532 3.49 -0.13 33.15
N ILE A 533 3.58 0.45 31.96
CA ILE A 533 2.67 1.50 31.52
C ILE A 533 1.53 0.86 30.74
N GLN A 534 0.33 0.91 31.29
CA GLN A 534 -0.87 0.36 30.67
C GLN A 534 -1.77 1.46 30.08
N ASN A 535 -2.27 1.19 28.86
CA ASN A 535 -3.24 2.04 28.20
C ASN A 535 -4.42 1.20 27.71
N LYS A 536 -5.62 1.71 27.89
CA LYS A 536 -6.87 1.09 27.45
C LYS A 536 -7.70 2.13 26.72
N ALA A 537 -8.34 1.74 25.63
CA ALA A 537 -9.24 2.65 24.93
C ALA A 537 -10.30 1.89 24.13
N PHE A 538 -11.43 2.56 23.92
CA PHE A 538 -12.42 2.20 22.93
C PHE A 538 -12.21 3.07 21.68
N SER A 539 -12.29 2.44 20.51
CA SER A 539 -12.20 3.11 19.20
C SER A 539 -13.49 2.84 18.42
N PRO A 540 -14.51 3.69 18.57
CA PRO A 540 -15.74 3.59 17.78
C PRO A 540 -15.51 4.07 16.35
N LYS A 541 -16.27 3.52 15.40
CA LYS A 541 -16.38 3.96 14.03
C LYS A 541 -17.82 3.92 13.57
N LEU A 542 -18.30 5.02 13.04
CA LEU A 542 -19.61 5.15 12.44
C LEU A 542 -19.46 5.68 11.01
N GLY A 543 -20.18 5.11 10.07
CA GLY A 543 -20.17 5.55 8.69
C GLY A 543 -21.55 5.44 8.05
N LEU A 544 -21.88 6.42 7.22
CA LEU A 544 -23.12 6.45 6.44
C LEU A 544 -22.75 6.41 4.96
N VAL A 545 -23.46 5.62 4.19
CA VAL A 545 -23.30 5.54 2.74
C VAL A 545 -24.68 5.66 2.10
N TYR A 546 -24.82 6.65 1.22
CA TYR A 546 -26.01 6.82 0.39
C TYR A 546 -25.66 6.67 -1.08
N GLN A 547 -26.29 5.71 -1.74
CA GLN A 547 -26.10 5.39 -3.16
C GLN A 547 -27.38 5.67 -3.94
N PRO A 548 -27.59 6.90 -4.45
CA PRO A 548 -28.78 7.22 -5.25
C PRO A 548 -28.86 6.35 -6.50
N ASN A 549 -27.74 5.89 -7.01
CA ASN A 549 -27.62 4.94 -8.10
C ASN A 549 -26.34 4.10 -7.94
N PRO A 550 -26.18 2.98 -8.68
CA PRO A 550 -25.04 2.06 -8.56
C PRO A 550 -23.66 2.66 -8.89
N ASN A 551 -23.61 3.83 -9.48
CA ASN A 551 -22.39 4.50 -9.93
C ASN A 551 -22.05 5.74 -9.10
N THR A 552 -22.82 6.06 -8.06
CA THR A 552 -22.60 7.23 -7.20
C THR A 552 -22.78 6.83 -5.76
N SER A 553 -21.81 7.17 -4.91
CA SER A 553 -21.85 6.94 -3.48
C SER A 553 -21.44 8.22 -2.75
N LEU A 554 -22.32 8.72 -1.92
CA LEU A 554 -22.06 9.77 -0.95
C LEU A 554 -21.77 9.09 0.38
N PHE A 555 -20.75 9.53 1.10
CA PHE A 555 -20.44 8.96 2.40
C PHE A 555 -20.07 10.02 3.42
N SER A 556 -20.30 9.71 4.67
CA SER A 556 -19.71 10.41 5.80
C SER A 556 -19.25 9.40 6.84
N SER A 557 -18.22 9.74 7.61
CA SER A 557 -17.74 8.88 8.68
C SER A 557 -17.18 9.68 9.85
N TYR A 558 -17.33 9.10 11.03
CA TYR A 558 -16.66 9.47 12.26
C TYR A 558 -15.86 8.29 12.76
N SER A 559 -14.66 8.53 13.27
CA SER A 559 -13.85 7.55 13.96
C SER A 559 -13.02 8.21 15.04
N ASN A 560 -12.84 7.49 16.14
CA ASN A 560 -11.94 7.87 17.21
C ASN A 560 -10.81 6.85 17.31
N SER A 561 -9.61 7.31 17.67
CA SER A 561 -8.44 6.47 17.91
C SER A 561 -7.58 7.08 19.03
N PHE A 562 -6.61 6.32 19.50
CA PHE A 562 -5.68 6.80 20.51
C PHE A 562 -4.25 6.38 20.16
N ILE A 563 -3.29 7.17 20.63
CA ILE A 563 -1.87 6.85 20.58
C ILE A 563 -1.30 6.97 21.98
N PRO A 564 -0.74 5.90 22.57
CA PRO A 564 -0.04 5.99 23.84
C PRO A 564 1.11 6.98 23.77
N ASN A 565 1.18 7.89 24.72
CA ASN A 565 2.34 8.75 24.91
C ASN A 565 3.38 8.02 25.76
N THR A 566 4.65 8.26 25.48
CA THR A 566 5.78 7.71 26.22
C THR A 566 6.44 8.80 27.06
N GLY A 567 6.96 8.43 28.22
CA GLY A 567 7.56 9.35 29.18
C GLY A 567 6.64 9.63 30.37
N VAL A 568 7.05 10.59 31.18
CA VAL A 568 6.35 11.00 32.39
C VAL A 568 6.07 12.50 32.37
N THR A 569 5.13 12.94 33.18
CA THR A 569 4.88 14.37 33.42
C THR A 569 6.01 14.98 34.25
N ILE A 570 6.00 16.32 34.38
CA ILE A 570 6.93 17.02 35.29
C ILE A 570 6.74 16.59 36.75
N THR A 571 5.64 15.96 37.11
CA THR A 571 5.32 15.38 38.43
C THR A 571 5.62 13.88 38.49
N ASN A 572 6.32 13.34 37.50
CA ASN A 572 6.70 11.91 37.37
C ASN A 572 5.52 10.94 37.25
N GLU A 573 4.38 11.38 36.72
CA GLU A 573 3.23 10.55 36.46
C GLU A 573 3.21 10.08 35.01
N PRO A 574 2.66 8.89 34.66
CA PRO A 574 2.49 8.46 33.29
C PRO A 574 1.63 9.44 32.48
N LEU A 575 2.03 9.69 31.25
CA LEU A 575 1.29 10.58 30.34
C LEU A 575 -0.02 9.92 29.88
N LYS A 576 -1.08 10.73 29.83
CA LYS A 576 -2.33 10.30 29.19
C LYS A 576 -2.12 10.11 27.68
N PRO A 577 -2.80 9.15 27.03
CA PRO A 577 -2.67 8.97 25.58
C PRO A 577 -3.23 10.19 24.82
N SER A 578 -2.68 10.43 23.65
CA SER A 578 -3.28 11.32 22.67
C SER A 578 -4.59 10.72 22.17
N LEU A 579 -5.64 11.54 22.08
CA LEU A 579 -6.94 11.18 21.56
C LEU A 579 -7.15 11.83 20.20
N ILE A 580 -7.64 11.06 19.24
CA ILE A 580 -7.73 11.48 17.86
C ILE A 580 -9.17 11.30 17.38
N ASP A 581 -9.81 12.42 17.04
CA ASP A 581 -11.12 12.47 16.42
C ASP A 581 -10.98 12.78 14.93
N GLN A 582 -11.66 12.02 14.11
CA GLN A 582 -11.65 12.20 12.66
C GLN A 582 -13.05 12.19 12.08
N TYR A 583 -13.31 13.19 11.24
CA TYR A 583 -14.51 13.33 10.44
C TYR A 583 -14.16 13.33 8.97
N GLU A 584 -14.93 12.62 8.17
CA GLU A 584 -14.81 12.61 6.71
C GLU A 584 -16.18 12.72 6.06
N ILE A 585 -16.20 13.40 4.91
CA ILE A 585 -17.33 13.40 3.99
C ILE A 585 -16.78 13.30 2.57
N GLY A 586 -17.46 12.54 1.72
CA GLY A 586 -16.97 12.39 0.34
C GLY A 586 -18.00 11.87 -0.64
N ILE A 587 -17.58 11.89 -1.88
CA ILE A 587 -18.33 11.34 -3.02
C ILE A 587 -17.42 10.45 -3.86
N LYS A 588 -17.91 9.27 -4.20
CA LYS A 588 -17.30 8.36 -5.18
C LYS A 588 -18.24 8.27 -6.37
N LYS A 589 -17.70 8.45 -7.57
CA LYS A 589 -18.52 8.40 -8.78
C LYS A 589 -17.79 7.72 -9.92
N ASP A 590 -18.51 6.81 -10.56
CA ASP A 590 -18.10 6.16 -11.79
C ASP A 590 -18.87 6.76 -12.96
N PHE A 591 -18.12 7.22 -13.95
CA PHE A 591 -18.66 7.73 -15.20
C PHE A 591 -18.46 6.72 -16.34
N TRP A 592 -19.28 6.79 -17.36
CA TRP A 592 -19.16 6.02 -18.59
C TRP A 592 -18.95 4.52 -18.33
N LYS A 593 -19.81 3.91 -17.50
CA LYS A 593 -19.75 2.50 -17.12
C LYS A 593 -18.42 2.09 -16.43
N GLY A 594 -17.75 3.02 -15.75
CA GLY A 594 -16.51 2.75 -15.00
C GLY A 594 -15.23 3.00 -15.79
N ILE A 595 -15.30 3.60 -16.97
CA ILE A 595 -14.12 4.08 -17.70
C ILE A 595 -13.38 5.13 -16.88
N LEU A 596 -14.13 6.03 -16.21
CA LEU A 596 -13.59 7.06 -15.31
C LEU A 596 -14.18 6.87 -13.92
N SER A 597 -13.32 6.74 -12.94
CA SER A 597 -13.66 6.67 -11.50
C SER A 597 -13.08 7.85 -10.78
N THR A 598 -13.89 8.53 -9.96
CA THR A 598 -13.47 9.71 -9.20
C THR A 598 -13.84 9.54 -7.73
N ASN A 599 -12.96 10.01 -6.85
CA ASN A 599 -13.21 10.12 -5.42
C ASN A 599 -12.84 11.53 -4.98
N LEU A 600 -13.74 12.21 -4.28
CA LEU A 600 -13.50 13.46 -3.59
C LEU A 600 -13.75 13.23 -2.11
N THR A 601 -12.80 13.63 -1.26
CA THR A 601 -12.90 13.50 0.19
C THR A 601 -12.49 14.80 0.86
N LEU A 602 -13.31 15.27 1.77
CA LEU A 602 -13.01 16.32 2.73
C LEU A 602 -12.80 15.68 4.09
N TYR A 603 -11.81 16.12 4.85
CA TYR A 603 -11.54 15.57 6.17
C TYR A 603 -11.12 16.63 7.18
N GLN A 604 -11.35 16.32 8.45
CA GLN A 604 -10.78 17.00 9.60
C GLN A 604 -10.33 15.97 10.63
N ILE A 605 -9.09 16.11 11.09
CA ILE A 605 -8.47 15.26 12.11
C ILE A 605 -7.99 16.17 13.23
N THR A 606 -8.42 15.92 14.45
CA THR A 606 -7.96 16.64 15.65
C THR A 606 -7.25 15.63 16.55
N ASN A 607 -5.98 15.88 16.86
CA ASN A 607 -5.18 15.10 17.79
C ASN A 607 -4.96 15.92 19.06
N SER A 608 -5.59 15.50 20.15
CA SER A 608 -5.55 16.12 21.46
C SER A 608 -4.53 15.42 22.37
N ASN A 609 -4.12 16.10 23.45
CA ASN A 609 -3.12 15.60 24.38
C ASN A 609 -1.75 15.33 23.72
N LEU A 610 -1.31 16.24 22.86
CA LEU A 610 0.00 16.14 22.22
C LEU A 610 1.12 16.25 23.26
N ALA A 611 1.96 15.22 23.36
CA ALA A 611 3.08 15.21 24.27
C ALA A 611 4.29 15.93 23.65
N GLN A 612 4.91 16.84 24.40
CA GLN A 612 6.12 17.57 24.08
C GLN A 612 7.11 17.44 25.24
N THR A 613 8.42 17.41 24.95
CA THR A 613 9.44 17.49 26.02
C THR A 613 9.21 18.77 26.83
N ALA A 614 9.11 18.62 28.14
CA ALA A 614 8.96 19.75 29.03
C ALA A 614 10.24 20.60 29.00
N GLU A 615 10.14 21.89 28.90
CA GLU A 615 11.30 22.78 28.94
C GLU A 615 11.83 22.97 30.37
N PHE A 616 10.93 22.93 31.34
CA PHE A 616 11.25 23.07 32.76
C PHE A 616 10.75 21.86 33.56
N LYS A 617 11.47 21.55 34.63
CA LYS A 617 11.06 20.60 35.66
C LYS A 617 10.05 21.26 36.62
N SER A 618 9.50 20.49 37.56
CA SER A 618 8.55 20.96 38.56
C SER A 618 9.16 22.01 39.52
N ASP A 619 10.49 22.04 39.69
CA ASP A 619 11.22 23.01 40.48
C ASP A 619 11.59 24.30 39.70
N GLY A 620 11.16 24.43 38.44
CA GLY A 620 11.46 25.58 37.59
C GLY A 620 12.83 25.55 36.90
N THR A 621 13.65 24.54 37.16
CA THR A 621 14.95 24.39 36.47
C THR A 621 14.76 23.88 35.03
N ILE A 622 15.76 24.19 34.16
CA ILE A 622 15.75 23.70 32.76
C ILE A 622 15.76 22.17 32.76
N ASN A 623 14.85 21.60 32.03
CA ASN A 623 14.76 20.15 31.83
C ASN A 623 15.63 19.69 30.65
N ILE A 624 16.58 18.83 30.93
CA ILE A 624 17.45 18.17 29.92
C ILE A 624 17.02 16.73 29.65
N ASP A 625 16.07 16.20 30.41
CA ASP A 625 15.58 14.86 30.27
C ASP A 625 14.41 14.83 29.27
N THR A 626 14.62 14.23 28.09
CA THR A 626 13.63 14.09 27.05
C THR A 626 12.48 13.15 27.41
N ASN A 627 12.61 12.38 28.51
CA ASN A 627 11.55 11.53 29.03
C ASN A 627 10.49 12.31 29.82
N VAL A 628 10.88 13.46 30.37
CA VAL A 628 9.95 14.36 31.08
C VAL A 628 9.25 15.25 30.08
N LYS A 629 7.93 15.16 30.03
CA LYS A 629 7.07 15.80 29.02
C LYS A 629 5.91 16.55 29.63
N THR A 630 5.34 17.42 28.85
CA THR A 630 4.05 18.07 29.11
C THR A 630 3.07 17.76 27.99
N LEU A 631 1.77 17.78 28.28
CA LEU A 631 0.72 17.66 27.29
C LEU A 631 0.35 19.04 26.76
N ASN A 632 0.74 19.36 25.55
CA ASN A 632 0.71 20.71 24.96
C ASN A 632 -0.45 20.92 23.97
N GLY A 633 -1.64 20.52 24.34
CA GLY A 633 -2.81 20.91 23.58
C GLY A 633 -3.12 20.00 22.40
N ALA A 634 -3.40 20.58 21.24
CA ALA A 634 -3.90 19.85 20.08
C ALA A 634 -3.28 20.31 18.76
N THR A 635 -3.25 19.38 17.80
CA THR A 635 -3.05 19.68 16.37
C THR A 635 -4.31 19.37 15.60
N THR A 636 -4.61 20.16 14.57
CA THR A 636 -5.70 19.88 13.64
C THR A 636 -5.17 19.84 12.21
N SER A 637 -5.52 18.76 11.50
CA SER A 637 -5.29 18.60 10.07
C SER A 637 -6.60 18.66 9.32
N LYS A 638 -6.72 19.58 8.37
CA LYS A 638 -7.90 19.73 7.48
C LYS A 638 -7.46 19.64 6.04
N GLY A 639 -8.28 19.02 5.19
CA GLY A 639 -7.87 18.92 3.81
C GLY A 639 -8.94 18.44 2.85
N ILE A 640 -8.53 18.49 1.58
CA ILE A 640 -9.31 18.02 0.42
C ILE A 640 -8.44 17.08 -0.39
N GLU A 641 -8.99 15.96 -0.80
CA GLU A 641 -8.33 14.97 -1.64
C GLU A 641 -9.21 14.63 -2.83
N ILE A 642 -8.65 14.66 -4.02
CA ILE A 642 -9.29 14.28 -5.28
C ILE A 642 -8.46 13.18 -5.92
N ASP A 643 -9.08 12.05 -6.20
CA ASP A 643 -8.47 10.91 -6.90
C ASP A 643 -9.26 10.59 -8.15
N ILE A 644 -8.58 10.47 -9.26
CA ILE A 644 -9.17 10.16 -10.57
C ILE A 644 -8.40 9.00 -11.19
N GLN A 645 -9.12 7.99 -11.63
CA GLN A 645 -8.57 6.89 -12.41
C GLN A 645 -9.41 6.67 -13.66
N ALA A 646 -8.75 6.56 -14.82
CA ALA A 646 -9.44 6.33 -16.09
C ALA A 646 -8.76 5.22 -16.90
N LYS A 647 -9.58 4.47 -17.64
CA LYS A 647 -9.19 3.45 -18.62
C LYS A 647 -9.97 3.66 -19.91
N PRO A 648 -9.67 4.72 -20.67
CA PRO A 648 -10.48 5.13 -21.83
C PRO A 648 -10.35 4.17 -23.02
N ALA A 649 -9.27 3.41 -23.11
CA ALA A 649 -9.04 2.42 -24.14
C ALA A 649 -8.36 1.17 -23.58
N GLU A 650 -8.41 0.08 -24.33
CA GLU A 650 -7.63 -1.12 -24.02
C GLU A 650 -6.12 -0.81 -24.00
N GLY A 651 -5.43 -1.25 -22.95
CA GLY A 651 -4.01 -0.96 -22.75
C GLY A 651 -3.69 0.42 -22.20
N MET A 652 -4.69 1.31 -22.02
CA MET A 652 -4.50 2.67 -21.51
C MET A 652 -4.91 2.77 -20.03
N THR A 653 -4.07 3.40 -19.24
CA THR A 653 -4.35 3.72 -17.83
C THR A 653 -3.92 5.14 -17.55
N ILE A 654 -4.81 5.90 -16.93
CA ILE A 654 -4.55 7.26 -16.44
C ILE A 654 -4.88 7.28 -14.97
N MET A 655 -3.98 7.81 -14.14
CA MET A 655 -4.22 8.06 -12.73
C MET A 655 -3.76 9.49 -12.43
N THR A 656 -4.57 10.24 -11.72
CA THR A 656 -4.22 11.58 -11.30
C THR A 656 -4.90 11.92 -9.99
N GLY A 657 -4.28 12.78 -9.22
CA GLY A 657 -4.83 13.22 -7.97
C GLY A 657 -4.21 14.52 -7.49
N TYR A 658 -4.94 15.15 -6.59
CA TYR A 658 -4.51 16.36 -5.90
C TYR A 658 -4.93 16.30 -4.44
N SER A 659 -4.05 16.73 -3.54
CA SER A 659 -4.34 16.84 -2.11
C SER A 659 -3.90 18.20 -1.61
N TYR A 660 -4.79 18.86 -0.90
CA TYR A 660 -4.50 20.00 -0.04
C TYR A 660 -4.57 19.54 1.41
N ASN A 661 -3.56 19.88 2.21
CA ASN A 661 -3.49 19.60 3.64
C ASN A 661 -3.04 20.84 4.41
N ASP A 662 -3.83 21.26 5.39
CA ASP A 662 -3.45 22.29 6.36
C ASP A 662 -3.40 21.69 7.76
N MET A 663 -2.20 21.44 8.28
CA MET A 663 -1.97 20.89 9.60
C MET A 663 -1.28 21.92 10.48
N ARG A 664 -1.94 22.27 11.60
CA ARG A 664 -1.49 23.32 12.51
C ARG A 664 -1.63 22.92 13.97
N TYR A 665 -0.85 23.56 14.82
CA TYR A 665 -1.12 23.61 16.25
C TYR A 665 -2.36 24.50 16.46
N THR A 666 -3.41 23.94 17.04
CA THR A 666 -4.72 24.62 17.20
C THR A 666 -5.07 24.94 18.63
N LYS A 667 -4.37 24.32 19.56
CA LYS A 667 -4.47 24.63 20.99
C LYS A 667 -3.13 24.29 21.62
N THR A 668 -2.52 25.27 22.28
CA THR A 668 -1.25 25.10 23.00
C THR A 668 -1.39 25.69 24.41
N THR A 669 -0.45 25.40 25.29
CA THR A 669 -0.49 25.93 26.66
C THR A 669 -0.11 27.40 26.73
N GLY A 670 0.56 27.96 25.69
CA GLY A 670 0.96 29.36 25.64
C GLY A 670 2.12 29.77 26.57
N VAL A 671 2.71 28.78 27.28
CA VAL A 671 3.86 29.01 28.12
C VAL A 671 5.16 28.88 27.35
N THR A 672 6.27 29.39 27.90
CA THR A 672 7.62 29.18 27.36
C THR A 672 7.88 27.69 27.10
N GLY A 673 8.44 27.36 25.90
CA GLY A 673 8.70 26.02 25.44
C GLY A 673 7.52 25.35 24.74
N SER A 674 6.29 25.89 24.85
CA SER A 674 5.16 25.35 24.07
C SER A 674 5.25 25.73 22.59
N PHE A 675 4.70 24.89 21.70
CA PHE A 675 4.55 25.23 20.28
C PHE A 675 3.68 26.48 20.10
N ILE A 676 3.90 27.21 19.00
CA ILE A 676 3.17 28.43 18.67
C ILE A 676 1.83 28.02 18.06
N GLU A 677 0.73 28.50 18.64
CA GLU A 677 -0.60 28.27 18.12
C GLU A 677 -0.78 28.93 16.76
N GLY A 678 -1.36 28.21 15.80
CA GLY A 678 -1.52 28.67 14.41
C GLY A 678 -0.37 28.29 13.49
N ASP A 679 0.80 27.91 14.03
CA ASP A 679 1.92 27.46 13.19
C ASP A 679 1.64 26.15 12.48
N ARG A 680 2.12 26.06 11.22
CA ARG A 680 2.11 24.81 10.47
C ARG A 680 3.20 23.87 10.98
N LEU A 681 2.87 22.57 11.00
CA LEU A 681 3.86 21.57 11.37
C LEU A 681 4.91 21.44 10.27
N VAL A 682 6.18 21.29 10.67
CA VAL A 682 7.28 20.98 9.74
C VAL A 682 7.04 19.65 9.02
N ARG A 683 7.68 19.43 7.88
CA ARG A 683 7.62 18.24 7.02
C ARG A 683 6.28 18.01 6.32
N THR A 684 5.30 18.91 6.45
CA THR A 684 3.97 18.78 5.87
C THR A 684 3.80 19.73 4.68
N PRO A 685 3.91 19.26 3.41
CA PRO A 685 3.58 20.07 2.27
C PRO A 685 2.08 20.39 2.27
N ALA A 686 1.73 21.65 1.90
CA ALA A 686 0.34 22.04 1.78
C ALA A 686 -0.33 21.36 0.59
N ASN A 687 0.39 21.21 -0.49
CA ASN A 687 -0.14 20.73 -1.76
C ASN A 687 0.70 19.57 -2.27
N THR A 688 0.04 18.51 -2.72
CA THR A 688 0.66 17.44 -3.49
C THR A 688 -0.21 17.09 -4.67
N ALA A 689 0.40 16.73 -5.80
CA ALA A 689 -0.33 16.29 -6.97
C ALA A 689 0.45 15.18 -7.69
N ASN A 690 -0.27 14.30 -8.34
CA ASN A 690 0.31 13.29 -9.20
C ASN A 690 -0.48 13.18 -10.50
N PHE A 691 0.22 12.77 -11.54
CA PHE A 691 -0.37 12.35 -12.81
C PHE A 691 0.45 11.22 -13.37
N SER A 692 -0.21 10.17 -13.83
CA SER A 692 0.43 9.08 -14.57
C SER A 692 -0.42 8.66 -15.75
N PHE A 693 0.24 8.43 -16.87
CA PHE A 693 -0.33 7.94 -18.11
C PHE A 693 0.50 6.77 -18.61
N PHE A 694 -0.14 5.67 -18.95
CA PHE A 694 0.48 4.52 -19.58
C PHE A 694 -0.41 4.00 -20.67
N TYR A 695 0.21 3.68 -21.82
CA TYR A 695 -0.47 3.08 -22.95
C TYR A 695 0.39 1.99 -23.56
N THR A 696 -0.13 0.78 -23.60
CA THR A 696 0.43 -0.35 -24.36
C THR A 696 -0.46 -0.63 -25.54
N ILE A 697 0.05 -0.52 -26.75
CA ILE A 697 -0.70 -0.71 -27.98
C ILE A 697 -1.14 -2.17 -28.07
N PRO A 698 -2.47 -2.47 -28.05
CA PRO A 698 -2.95 -3.86 -27.95
C PRO A 698 -3.02 -4.59 -29.29
N ILE A 699 -3.11 -3.86 -30.41
CA ILE A 699 -3.37 -4.41 -31.76
C ILE A 699 -2.54 -3.68 -32.83
N GLY A 700 -2.48 -4.25 -34.03
CA GLY A 700 -1.84 -3.65 -35.20
C GLY A 700 -0.33 -3.88 -35.28
N LYS A 701 0.34 -3.16 -36.18
CA LYS A 701 1.78 -3.32 -36.46
C LYS A 701 2.69 -2.94 -35.28
N LEU A 702 2.21 -2.06 -34.41
CA LEU A 702 2.92 -1.60 -33.21
C LEU A 702 2.45 -2.28 -31.93
N LYS A 703 1.75 -3.42 -32.03
CA LYS A 703 1.30 -4.19 -30.88
C LYS A 703 2.46 -4.49 -29.94
N GLY A 704 2.27 -4.19 -28.64
CA GLY A 704 3.28 -4.38 -27.61
C GLY A 704 4.17 -3.17 -27.37
N LEU A 705 4.11 -2.11 -28.21
CA LEU A 705 4.78 -0.85 -27.90
C LEU A 705 4.09 -0.18 -26.72
N SER A 706 4.88 0.21 -25.72
CA SER A 706 4.39 0.87 -24.50
C SER A 706 5.00 2.25 -24.38
N LEU A 707 4.18 3.21 -23.98
CA LEU A 707 4.57 4.59 -23.68
C LEU A 707 4.03 4.95 -22.31
N GLY A 708 4.80 5.67 -21.51
CA GLY A 708 4.40 6.11 -20.19
C GLY A 708 4.96 7.48 -19.83
N SER A 709 4.22 8.19 -18.99
CA SER A 709 4.66 9.44 -18.37
C SER A 709 4.12 9.53 -16.95
N MET A 710 4.93 10.07 -16.05
CA MET A 710 4.54 10.37 -14.67
C MET A 710 4.98 11.77 -14.32
N MET A 711 4.13 12.50 -13.63
CA MET A 711 4.43 13.81 -13.05
C MET A 711 4.06 13.78 -11.57
N ASN A 712 4.95 14.29 -10.73
CA ASN A 712 4.72 14.39 -9.29
C ASN A 712 5.11 15.77 -8.81
N TYR A 713 4.18 16.44 -8.15
CA TYR A 713 4.36 17.73 -7.51
C TYR A 713 4.33 17.57 -5.99
N THR A 714 5.32 18.13 -5.33
CA THR A 714 5.35 18.31 -3.87
C THR A 714 5.49 19.81 -3.60
N GLY A 715 4.52 20.38 -2.89
CA GLY A 715 4.46 21.79 -2.59
C GLY A 715 5.52 22.26 -1.59
N GLU A 716 5.50 23.54 -1.30
CA GLU A 716 6.31 24.18 -0.29
C GLU A 716 6.10 23.52 1.08
N ARG A 717 7.18 23.40 1.83
CA ARG A 717 7.20 22.79 3.16
C ARG A 717 8.34 23.32 3.99
N LEU A 718 8.27 23.09 5.28
CA LEU A 718 9.32 23.45 6.23
C LEU A 718 10.05 22.18 6.68
N GLY A 719 11.37 22.17 6.62
CA GLY A 719 12.24 21.31 7.41
C GLY A 719 12.55 21.93 8.76
N GLY A 720 13.55 21.40 9.48
CA GLY A 720 13.97 21.94 10.78
C GLY A 720 13.07 21.52 11.92
N TYR A 721 12.93 22.42 12.89
CA TYR A 721 12.11 22.25 14.09
C TYR A 721 10.92 23.19 14.06
N ASN A 722 9.80 22.78 14.63
CA ASN A 722 8.74 23.73 14.93
C ASN A 722 9.22 24.76 15.94
N ASN A 723 8.83 26.01 15.78
CA ASN A 723 9.14 27.09 16.71
C ASN A 723 8.36 26.91 18.02
N THR A 724 8.96 27.42 19.10
CA THR A 724 8.37 27.41 20.44
C THR A 724 8.45 28.80 21.06
N ILE A 725 7.54 29.09 21.96
CA ILE A 725 7.54 30.36 22.72
C ILE A 725 8.79 30.44 23.59
N GLY A 726 9.49 31.58 23.54
CA GLY A 726 10.71 31.84 24.35
C GLY A 726 11.98 31.15 23.85
N GLN A 727 11.97 30.59 22.62
CA GLN A 727 13.18 30.00 22.05
C GLN A 727 14.29 31.02 21.83
N THR A 728 15.56 30.58 22.00
CA THR A 728 16.72 31.47 21.87
C THR A 728 17.11 31.77 20.42
N ILE A 729 16.82 30.84 19.49
CA ILE A 729 17.05 31.00 18.06
C ILE A 729 15.74 31.51 17.44
N PRO A 730 15.73 32.66 16.75
CA PRO A 730 14.49 33.31 16.26
C PRO A 730 13.62 32.44 15.39
N ASP A 731 14.21 31.66 14.47
CA ASP A 731 13.48 30.72 13.62
C ASP A 731 14.34 29.47 13.39
N ARG A 732 13.76 28.31 13.70
CA ARG A 732 14.39 26.99 13.60
C ARG A 732 13.92 26.20 12.40
N THR A 733 13.10 26.80 11.54
CA THR A 733 12.59 26.14 10.34
C THR A 733 13.55 26.25 9.16
N ILE A 734 13.45 25.34 8.22
CA ILE A 734 14.20 25.32 6.96
C ILE A 734 13.20 25.41 5.83
N PRO A 735 13.01 26.57 5.17
CA PRO A 735 12.10 26.71 4.03
C PRO A 735 12.57 25.85 2.85
N LEU A 736 11.69 25.05 2.29
CA LEU A 736 11.93 24.22 1.12
C LEU A 736 10.87 24.51 0.07
N ASN A 737 11.31 24.95 -1.10
CA ASN A 737 10.44 25.25 -2.24
C ASN A 737 9.70 23.99 -2.74
N GLY A 738 8.53 24.20 -3.33
CA GLY A 738 7.82 23.18 -4.08
C GLY A 738 8.59 22.79 -5.34
N TYR A 739 8.38 21.56 -5.81
CA TYR A 739 9.05 21.05 -7.01
C TYR A 739 8.19 20.04 -7.75
N THR A 740 8.48 19.89 -9.05
CA THR A 740 7.85 18.92 -9.93
C THR A 740 8.88 18.00 -10.56
N THR A 741 8.69 16.70 -10.47
CA THR A 741 9.48 15.74 -11.25
C THR A 741 8.63 15.12 -12.35
N ILE A 742 9.24 14.92 -13.52
CA ILE A 742 8.63 14.27 -14.68
C ILE A 742 9.47 13.08 -15.08
N ASP A 743 8.83 11.91 -15.17
CA ASP A 743 9.42 10.68 -15.67
C ASP A 743 8.73 10.30 -16.97
N VAL A 744 9.50 9.74 -17.93
CA VAL A 744 8.95 9.18 -19.16
C VAL A 744 9.47 7.76 -19.36
N SER A 745 8.69 6.93 -19.99
CA SER A 745 9.09 5.55 -20.29
C SER A 745 8.61 5.10 -21.66
N THR A 746 9.38 4.19 -22.24
CA THR A 746 8.99 3.50 -23.47
C THR A 746 9.44 2.05 -23.39
N GLY A 747 8.73 1.17 -24.07
CA GLY A 747 9.08 -0.23 -24.04
C GLY A 747 8.42 -1.01 -25.17
N TYR A 748 8.84 -2.26 -25.31
CA TYR A 748 8.27 -3.17 -26.31
C TYR A 748 8.18 -4.58 -25.74
N THR A 749 6.98 -5.16 -25.88
CA THR A 749 6.74 -6.56 -25.53
C THR A 749 6.52 -7.39 -26.78
N TRP A 750 7.38 -8.40 -26.96
CA TRP A 750 7.30 -9.35 -28.05
C TRP A 750 7.31 -10.79 -27.54
N LYS A 751 6.20 -11.49 -27.73
CA LYS A 751 5.99 -12.84 -27.19
C LYS A 751 6.25 -12.88 -25.68
N LYS A 752 7.29 -13.59 -25.25
CA LYS A 752 7.71 -13.78 -23.85
C LYS A 752 8.74 -12.75 -23.37
N TRP A 753 9.24 -11.91 -24.25
CA TRP A 753 10.24 -10.91 -23.96
C TRP A 753 9.62 -9.52 -23.81
N SER A 754 10.09 -8.76 -22.85
CA SER A 754 9.74 -7.34 -22.71
C SER A 754 10.98 -6.54 -22.39
N ILE A 755 11.18 -5.45 -23.11
CA ILE A 755 12.17 -4.44 -22.77
C ILE A 755 11.43 -3.15 -22.41
N LEU A 756 11.83 -2.50 -21.34
CA LEU A 756 11.25 -1.25 -20.90
C LEU A 756 12.37 -0.31 -20.45
N CYS A 757 12.34 0.94 -20.90
CA CYS A 757 13.30 1.98 -20.56
C CYS A 757 12.53 3.15 -19.89
N LYS A 758 13.01 3.61 -18.73
CA LYS A 758 12.49 4.77 -18.00
C LYS A 758 13.59 5.82 -17.87
N LEU A 759 13.25 7.07 -18.17
CA LEU A 759 14.05 8.26 -17.89
C LEU A 759 13.35 9.05 -16.80
N SER A 760 13.92 9.05 -15.61
CA SER A 760 13.36 9.74 -14.44
C SER A 760 13.93 11.14 -14.31
N ASN A 761 13.11 12.06 -13.76
CA ASN A 761 13.46 13.47 -13.55
C ASN A 761 14.07 14.10 -14.80
N ILE A 762 13.31 14.07 -15.92
CA ILE A 762 13.82 14.51 -17.24
C ILE A 762 14.25 15.98 -17.27
N THR A 763 13.63 16.79 -16.42
CA THR A 763 13.95 18.22 -16.24
C THR A 763 15.22 18.43 -15.42
N ASN A 764 15.76 17.40 -14.82
CA ASN A 764 16.89 17.43 -13.88
C ASN A 764 16.65 18.39 -12.70
N GLU A 765 15.42 18.42 -12.23
CA GLU A 765 14.99 19.26 -11.11
C GLU A 765 15.85 19.02 -9.87
N LEU A 766 16.24 20.11 -9.17
CA LEU A 766 16.93 20.05 -7.89
C LEU A 766 16.01 20.54 -6.79
N SER A 767 15.73 19.68 -5.87
CA SER A 767 15.04 19.96 -4.62
C SER A 767 15.54 19.02 -3.53
N TYR A 768 14.95 19.09 -2.34
CA TYR A 768 15.45 18.36 -1.19
C TYR A 768 14.31 17.64 -0.45
N THR A 769 14.59 16.46 0.08
CA THR A 769 13.77 15.80 1.09
C THR A 769 14.35 16.12 2.47
N VAL A 770 13.49 16.23 3.48
CA VAL A 770 13.94 16.45 4.85
C VAL A 770 14.65 15.18 5.34
N HIS A 771 15.87 15.33 5.89
CA HIS A 771 16.53 14.19 6.53
C HIS A 771 16.00 14.03 7.97
N GLU A 772 16.39 14.93 8.81
CA GLU A 772 15.91 15.08 10.19
C GLU A 772 15.63 16.57 10.42
N ASN A 773 16.02 17.08 11.57
CA ASN A 773 15.72 18.46 11.94
C ASN A 773 16.83 19.46 11.54
N TYR A 774 17.95 19.03 10.96
CA TYR A 774 19.13 19.88 10.71
C TYR A 774 19.78 19.67 9.34
N SER A 775 19.28 18.74 8.54
CA SER A 775 19.83 18.47 7.21
C SER A 775 18.76 18.06 6.21
N VAL A 776 19.10 18.15 4.95
CA VAL A 776 18.22 17.78 3.84
C VAL A 776 18.98 16.92 2.83
N ASN A 777 18.30 15.96 2.19
CA ASN A 777 18.87 15.15 1.13
C ASN A 777 18.42 15.68 -0.22
N PRO A 778 19.33 15.95 -1.17
CA PRO A 778 18.94 16.31 -2.53
C PRO A 778 18.19 15.14 -3.19
N ILE A 779 17.17 15.46 -4.00
CA ILE A 779 16.50 14.47 -4.83
C ILE A 779 17.41 13.99 -5.95
N ALA A 780 17.16 12.78 -6.46
CA ALA A 780 17.96 12.22 -7.53
C ALA A 780 17.90 13.07 -8.80
N PRO A 781 19.03 13.25 -9.52
CA PRO A 781 19.06 13.91 -10.82
C PRO A 781 18.38 13.06 -11.91
N ARG A 782 18.49 13.49 -13.15
CA ARG A 782 18.07 12.67 -14.29
C ARG A 782 18.77 11.31 -14.28
N GLN A 783 17.98 10.24 -14.40
CA GLN A 783 18.47 8.86 -14.36
C GLN A 783 17.78 8.02 -15.42
N ILE A 784 18.49 7.06 -15.97
CA ILE A 784 17.94 6.04 -16.86
C ILE A 784 17.89 4.70 -16.14
N LEU A 785 16.81 3.96 -16.36
CA LEU A 785 16.62 2.58 -15.90
C LEU A 785 16.06 1.75 -17.06
N THR A 786 16.70 0.66 -17.38
CA THR A 786 16.22 -0.30 -18.39
C THR A 786 15.98 -1.64 -17.74
N SER A 787 14.87 -2.29 -18.09
CA SER A 787 14.58 -3.66 -17.68
C SER A 787 14.42 -4.56 -18.88
N LEU A 788 14.99 -5.76 -18.81
CA LEU A 788 14.81 -6.86 -19.74
C LEU A 788 14.14 -8.01 -19.00
N LYS A 789 12.95 -8.38 -19.44
CA LYS A 789 12.12 -9.40 -18.80
C LYS A 789 11.85 -10.55 -19.76
N TYR A 790 11.94 -11.77 -19.25
CA TYR A 790 11.50 -12.99 -19.91
C TYR A 790 10.46 -13.72 -19.07
N LYS A 791 9.30 -14.02 -19.65
CA LYS A 791 8.24 -14.85 -19.04
C LYS A 791 8.25 -16.26 -19.62
N PHE A 792 8.10 -17.30 -18.80
CA PHE A 792 8.13 -18.69 -19.22
C PHE A 792 6.95 -19.54 -18.76
#